data_4781098b91ec861ec23874d3a8a620ad
#
_entry.id   4781098b91ec861ec23874d3a8a620ad
#
_cell.length_a   1.000
_cell.length_b   1.000
_cell.length_c   1.000
_cell.angle_alpha   90.00
_cell.angle_beta   90.00
_cell.angle_gamma   90.00
#
_symmetry.space_group_name_H-M   'P 1'
#
loop_
_entity.id
_entity.type
_entity.pdbx_description
1 polymer ?
#
loop_
_entity_poly.entity_id
_entity_poly.type
_entity_poly.pdbx_seq_one_letter_code
_entity_poly.pdbx_strand_id
1 'polypeptide(L)'
;MKGQIEDFSIPEFNFHAEGLLIDSLVAPGEELNYFRSIAFEANDIQGIMRARNHRFDIKRLAMNTALGSFHIDSMRLRPLSVRSHNDYLSGSIDTIRIDGLAYDKGVSADLLKVRSPRLVYYKTPFVESPDKGKSTSVNSRVDVESLLNPFLRYLSIRKIQIRNANVTLEDREINDTTRYRLNGLDFFATNFLVDEQTNRSGQLFFKYDHFGLSFRDFDNYLPGKDLRVTIRKGSLSTVNGFFRLQDVTLAAKKDSIRFSTPLISLAGIRIPKNSIYQIGFDRFDLSDGDFSMSWGSDTTILRTESQKDIQLALENVFVDLKKKTFQLGDLQLQTKDIDIPLDNGFYRLKIGGLDLRKSGLRLDHVHLVSPYSKMEFAYKQPKHQDWFDVKVGNVRLNDVDIPGYFSTKELRVGGLWINDVLLQNLKNRKIPVEPHIVPMIYEGLQKAPVRFKIDTASVANFSVVYEELPVKGDKLGKLGKLYFTDMNGQFSGLTNIVSYPEQFITLHADGNLMGSGHFTATWQLPVDSLYDRFLLDARLDSLDLLSLNEIIKPLAPAEVTSGWAQDVVFHMDASSRKGRIRLDFPYRKLKVALLKEKDGETTQKGFLSRLANLVLRDNNPAHPERKDSKLRKVDMEIVRDPYHSTFNYLWQMLRPALVESVGVSKKEQDAALKVAGFFTKVKRFFGLDKKKDKREEIDTNNKEIEPLKE
;
A
#
# COMPACT_ATOMS: atom_id res chain seq x y z
N MET A 1 20.76 -35.23 -46.70
CA MET A 1 20.88 -33.76 -46.59
C MET A 1 20.41 -33.00 -47.85
N LYS A 2 19.40 -33.48 -48.56
CA LYS A 2 18.86 -32.73 -49.71
C LYS A 2 18.05 -31.49 -49.17
N GLY A 3 18.54 -30.28 -49.49
CA GLY A 3 17.75 -29.03 -49.39
C GLY A 3 18.07 -28.08 -48.26
N GLN A 4 19.10 -28.26 -47.44
CA GLN A 4 19.41 -27.31 -46.35
C GLN A 4 20.59 -26.36 -46.70
N ILE A 5 21.58 -26.79 -47.41
CA ILE A 5 22.69 -25.99 -47.91
C ILE A 5 22.71 -26.08 -49.43
N GLU A 6 22.54 -24.98 -50.13
CA GLU A 6 22.42 -24.99 -51.60
C GLU A 6 23.73 -24.59 -52.29
N ASP A 7 24.46 -23.67 -51.71
CA ASP A 7 25.77 -23.24 -52.19
C ASP A 7 26.74 -23.24 -51.03
N PHE A 8 27.87 -23.94 -51.13
CA PHE A 8 28.95 -23.77 -50.17
C PHE A 8 30.31 -23.83 -50.87
N SER A 9 31.27 -23.12 -50.33
CA SER A 9 32.64 -23.06 -50.80
C SER A 9 33.57 -23.38 -49.64
N ILE A 10 34.50 -24.29 -49.88
CA ILE A 10 35.63 -24.59 -49.00
C ILE A 10 36.89 -24.47 -49.85
N PRO A 11 37.57 -23.31 -49.80
CA PRO A 11 38.78 -23.08 -50.60
C PRO A 11 39.94 -24.01 -50.26
N GLU A 12 40.04 -24.40 -48.99
CA GLU A 12 41.10 -25.24 -48.47
C GLU A 12 40.54 -26.23 -47.44
N PHE A 13 40.82 -27.52 -47.60
CA PHE A 13 40.51 -28.51 -46.58
C PHE A 13 41.57 -29.60 -46.54
N ASN A 14 41.80 -30.11 -45.34
CA ASN A 14 42.62 -31.28 -45.07
C ASN A 14 41.73 -32.39 -44.54
N PHE A 15 41.86 -33.58 -45.10
CA PHE A 15 41.13 -34.76 -44.67
C PHE A 15 42.08 -35.92 -44.44
N HIS A 16 42.02 -36.50 -43.25
CA HIS A 16 42.80 -37.69 -42.91
C HIS A 16 41.82 -38.75 -42.32
N ALA A 17 41.92 -39.94 -42.82
CA ALA A 17 41.08 -41.06 -42.32
C ALA A 17 41.95 -42.33 -42.13
N GLU A 18 41.73 -43.01 -41.03
CA GLU A 18 42.46 -44.23 -40.69
C GLU A 18 41.52 -45.40 -40.50
N GLY A 19 41.97 -46.57 -40.89
CA GLY A 19 41.31 -47.83 -40.60
C GLY A 19 39.96 -47.98 -41.35
N LEU A 20 40.01 -47.81 -42.70
CA LEU A 20 38.84 -48.03 -43.54
C LEU A 20 38.30 -49.43 -43.34
N LEU A 21 37.06 -49.61 -42.93
CA LEU A 21 36.32 -50.85 -42.80
C LEU A 21 35.29 -50.88 -43.90
N ILE A 22 35.49 -51.81 -44.89
CA ILE A 22 34.50 -52.08 -45.93
C ILE A 22 33.73 -53.32 -45.47
N ASP A 23 32.61 -53.11 -44.82
CA ASP A 23 31.72 -54.15 -44.33
C ASP A 23 30.30 -53.94 -44.86
N SER A 24 29.68 -55.00 -45.37
CA SER A 24 28.30 -54.97 -45.81
C SER A 24 27.28 -54.88 -44.68
N LEU A 25 27.73 -54.90 -43.43
CA LEU A 25 26.89 -54.83 -42.21
C LEU A 25 26.65 -53.41 -41.70
N VAL A 26 27.29 -52.42 -42.29
CA VAL A 26 27.03 -51.02 -41.88
C VAL A 26 25.68 -50.55 -42.41
N ALA A 27 24.77 -50.23 -41.52
CA ALA A 27 23.43 -49.80 -41.88
C ALA A 27 23.45 -48.40 -42.58
N PRO A 28 22.50 -48.15 -43.51
CA PRO A 28 22.35 -46.83 -44.13
C PRO A 28 22.14 -45.75 -43.05
N GLY A 29 22.98 -44.73 -43.08
CA GLY A 29 23.00 -43.63 -42.09
C GLY A 29 24.10 -43.76 -41.02
N GLU A 30 24.87 -44.85 -41.06
CA GLU A 30 26.03 -45.07 -40.18
C GLU A 30 27.37 -44.93 -40.93
N GLU A 31 27.41 -44.16 -42.00
CA GLU A 31 28.56 -44.05 -42.92
C GLU A 31 29.84 -43.54 -42.24
N LEU A 32 29.74 -42.87 -41.12
CA LEU A 32 30.89 -42.45 -40.32
C LEU A 32 31.60 -43.63 -39.64
N ASN A 33 30.97 -44.78 -39.52
CA ASN A 33 31.55 -46.00 -38.93
C ASN A 33 32.43 -46.79 -39.92
N TYR A 34 32.51 -46.38 -41.19
CA TYR A 34 33.43 -46.95 -42.14
C TYR A 34 34.91 -46.68 -41.81
N PHE A 35 35.21 -45.73 -40.97
CA PHE A 35 36.58 -45.36 -40.58
C PHE A 35 36.75 -45.51 -39.06
N ARG A 36 37.95 -45.93 -38.63
CA ARG A 36 38.35 -45.98 -37.23
C ARG A 36 38.50 -44.57 -36.70
N SER A 37 39.05 -43.67 -37.47
CA SER A 37 39.18 -42.25 -37.14
C SER A 37 39.13 -41.38 -38.39
N ILE A 38 38.58 -40.20 -38.22
CA ILE A 38 38.53 -39.13 -39.22
C ILE A 38 39.08 -37.87 -38.58
N ALA A 39 40.04 -37.21 -39.22
CA ALA A 39 40.41 -35.86 -38.91
C ALA A 39 40.12 -34.98 -40.14
N PHE A 40 39.40 -33.90 -39.92
CA PHE A 40 38.99 -32.94 -40.94
C PHE A 40 39.31 -31.53 -40.48
N GLU A 41 39.96 -30.74 -41.34
CA GLU A 41 40.22 -29.33 -41.15
C GLU A 41 39.89 -28.57 -42.42
N ALA A 42 39.09 -27.50 -42.28
CA ALA A 42 38.72 -26.63 -43.39
C ALA A 42 38.81 -25.17 -43.02
N ASN A 43 39.28 -24.33 -43.94
CA ASN A 43 39.46 -22.89 -43.76
C ASN A 43 38.56 -22.10 -44.71
N ASP A 44 38.15 -20.91 -44.29
CA ASP A 44 37.37 -19.93 -45.04
C ASP A 44 36.09 -20.47 -45.68
N ILE A 45 35.38 -21.28 -44.92
CA ILE A 45 34.11 -21.92 -45.34
C ILE A 45 33.03 -20.88 -45.48
N GLN A 46 32.35 -20.87 -46.60
CA GLN A 46 31.17 -20.04 -46.85
C GLN A 46 30.01 -20.89 -47.31
N GLY A 47 28.80 -20.60 -46.86
CA GLY A 47 27.63 -21.34 -47.27
C GLY A 47 26.33 -20.52 -47.22
N ILE A 48 25.42 -20.94 -48.09
CA ILE A 48 24.08 -20.32 -48.21
C ILE A 48 23.00 -21.34 -47.90
N MET A 49 22.14 -21.00 -46.94
CA MET A 49 20.96 -21.78 -46.57
C MET A 49 19.72 -21.01 -47.04
N ARG A 50 19.32 -21.10 -48.32
CA ARG A 50 18.21 -20.32 -48.90
C ARG A 50 16.89 -20.63 -48.23
N ALA A 51 16.63 -21.89 -47.96
CA ALA A 51 15.42 -22.32 -47.25
C ALA A 51 15.22 -21.64 -45.87
N ARG A 52 16.34 -21.23 -45.25
CA ARG A 52 16.33 -20.50 -43.94
C ARG A 52 16.70 -19.02 -44.08
N ASN A 53 16.89 -18.52 -45.32
CA ASN A 53 17.27 -17.14 -45.60
C ASN A 53 18.57 -16.68 -44.93
N HIS A 54 19.58 -17.60 -44.83
CA HIS A 54 20.83 -17.29 -44.13
C HIS A 54 22.07 -17.59 -44.97
N ARG A 55 23.12 -16.80 -44.74
CA ARG A 55 24.49 -17.06 -45.13
C ARG A 55 25.33 -17.23 -43.88
N PHE A 56 26.24 -18.22 -43.89
CA PHE A 56 27.23 -18.39 -42.83
C PHE A 56 28.66 -18.29 -43.41
N ASP A 57 29.56 -17.77 -42.60
CA ASP A 57 31.01 -17.73 -42.87
C ASP A 57 31.74 -18.34 -41.66
N ILE A 58 32.61 -19.30 -41.83
CA ILE A 58 33.43 -19.93 -40.80
C ILE A 58 34.89 -19.82 -41.22
N LYS A 59 35.74 -19.21 -40.38
CA LYS A 59 37.15 -19.04 -40.68
C LYS A 59 37.90 -20.36 -40.61
N ARG A 60 37.66 -21.17 -39.60
CA ARG A 60 38.28 -22.49 -39.44
C ARG A 60 37.29 -23.45 -38.77
N LEU A 61 37.23 -24.66 -39.30
CA LEU A 61 36.54 -25.77 -38.72
C LEU A 61 37.49 -26.94 -38.65
N ALA A 62 37.65 -27.55 -37.49
CA ALA A 62 38.47 -28.74 -37.30
C ALA A 62 37.70 -29.80 -36.52
N MET A 63 37.75 -31.03 -36.92
CA MET A 63 37.16 -32.20 -36.27
C MET A 63 38.19 -33.33 -36.24
N ASN A 64 38.23 -34.05 -35.11
CA ASN A 64 39.02 -35.29 -35.00
C ASN A 64 38.24 -36.28 -34.15
N THR A 65 37.77 -37.34 -34.78
CA THR A 65 36.94 -38.37 -34.14
C THR A 65 37.70 -39.24 -33.16
N ALA A 66 39.03 -39.48 -33.41
CA ALA A 66 39.87 -40.24 -32.48
C ALA A 66 40.08 -39.49 -31.15
N LEU A 67 40.10 -38.16 -31.19
CA LEU A 67 40.22 -37.30 -30.04
C LEU A 67 38.85 -36.87 -29.50
N GLY A 68 37.76 -37.19 -30.20
CA GLY A 68 36.43 -36.70 -29.87
C GLY A 68 36.36 -35.18 -29.84
N SER A 69 37.11 -34.51 -30.71
CA SER A 69 37.21 -33.02 -30.69
C SER A 69 36.56 -32.39 -31.91
N PHE A 70 35.85 -31.28 -31.68
CA PHE A 70 35.28 -30.46 -32.71
C PHE A 70 35.52 -28.97 -32.35
N HIS A 71 36.05 -28.20 -33.31
CA HIS A 71 36.45 -26.82 -33.10
C HIS A 71 36.01 -25.94 -34.25
N ILE A 72 35.42 -24.79 -33.93
CA ILE A 72 35.11 -23.71 -34.87
C ILE A 72 35.75 -22.42 -34.37
N ASP A 73 36.47 -21.75 -35.25
CA ASP A 73 36.98 -20.40 -35.06
C ASP A 73 36.21 -19.41 -35.93
N SER A 74 35.75 -18.34 -35.34
CA SER A 74 35.12 -17.19 -36.01
C SER A 74 33.96 -17.59 -36.96
N MET A 75 32.85 -17.92 -36.38
CA MET A 75 31.59 -18.16 -37.15
C MET A 75 30.80 -16.87 -37.25
N ARG A 76 30.25 -16.56 -38.40
CA ARG A 76 29.27 -15.48 -38.62
C ARG A 76 28.04 -16.02 -39.32
N LEU A 77 26.88 -15.58 -38.87
CA LEU A 77 25.58 -15.89 -39.46
C LEU A 77 24.87 -14.60 -39.84
N ARG A 78 24.44 -14.47 -41.08
CA ARG A 78 23.79 -13.26 -41.61
C ARG A 78 22.56 -13.65 -42.43
N PRO A 79 21.44 -12.86 -42.34
CA PRO A 79 20.31 -13.09 -43.25
C PRO A 79 20.70 -12.70 -44.69
N LEU A 80 20.20 -13.45 -45.69
CA LEU A 80 20.33 -13.10 -47.10
C LEU A 80 19.46 -11.89 -47.47
N SER A 81 18.29 -11.80 -46.86
CA SER A 81 17.34 -10.69 -47.06
C SER A 81 16.66 -10.34 -45.74
N VAL A 82 16.62 -9.04 -45.44
CA VAL A 82 15.97 -8.49 -44.23
C VAL A 82 14.45 -8.25 -44.46
N ARG A 83 13.95 -8.48 -45.69
CA ARG A 83 12.55 -8.24 -46.06
C ARG A 83 11.66 -9.48 -45.86
N SER A 84 12.15 -10.55 -45.25
CA SER A 84 11.33 -11.72 -44.98
C SER A 84 10.31 -11.42 -43.88
N HIS A 85 9.10 -11.95 -44.06
CA HIS A 85 8.05 -11.95 -43.03
C HIS A 85 8.32 -12.99 -41.92
N ASN A 86 9.48 -13.58 -41.89
CA ASN A 86 9.87 -14.61 -40.92
C ASN A 86 10.88 -14.08 -39.93
N ASP A 87 10.81 -14.58 -38.71
CA ASP A 87 11.84 -14.35 -37.69
C ASP A 87 13.19 -14.85 -38.19
N TYR A 88 14.26 -14.14 -37.83
CA TYR A 88 15.60 -14.56 -38.19
C TYR A 88 16.64 -14.26 -37.12
N LEU A 89 17.70 -15.06 -37.13
CA LEU A 89 18.86 -14.91 -36.24
C LEU A 89 20.05 -14.37 -37.03
N SER A 90 20.73 -13.39 -36.50
CA SER A 90 22.06 -13.01 -37.01
C SER A 90 23.06 -12.94 -35.87
N GLY A 91 24.35 -13.07 -36.20
CA GLY A 91 25.37 -12.92 -35.17
C GLY A 91 26.74 -13.46 -35.54
N SER A 92 27.60 -13.50 -34.54
CA SER A 92 28.92 -14.07 -34.63
C SER A 92 29.29 -14.82 -33.35
N ILE A 93 30.17 -15.77 -33.48
CA ILE A 93 30.73 -16.54 -32.37
C ILE A 93 32.25 -16.61 -32.59
N ASP A 94 33.02 -16.20 -31.58
CA ASP A 94 34.46 -16.21 -31.69
C ASP A 94 35.02 -17.64 -31.73
N THR A 95 34.59 -18.52 -30.79
CA THR A 95 35.00 -19.93 -30.81
C THR A 95 33.88 -20.85 -30.28
N ILE A 96 33.76 -22.01 -30.91
CA ILE A 96 33.02 -23.16 -30.41
C ILE A 96 33.99 -24.32 -30.27
N ARG A 97 34.06 -24.92 -29.09
CA ARG A 97 34.85 -26.12 -28.83
C ARG A 97 34.00 -27.20 -28.18
N ILE A 98 34.09 -28.40 -28.73
CA ILE A 98 33.46 -29.59 -28.20
C ILE A 98 34.54 -30.62 -27.94
N ASP A 99 34.60 -31.17 -26.73
CA ASP A 99 35.51 -32.22 -26.33
C ASP A 99 34.70 -33.47 -25.92
N GLY A 100 35.23 -34.66 -26.18
CA GLY A 100 34.56 -35.92 -25.89
C GLY A 100 33.33 -36.16 -26.77
N LEU A 101 33.36 -35.65 -28.02
CA LEU A 101 32.29 -35.80 -28.99
C LEU A 101 32.19 -37.27 -29.40
N ALA A 102 31.02 -37.86 -29.20
CA ALA A 102 30.70 -39.23 -29.68
C ALA A 102 29.29 -39.23 -30.31
N TYR A 103 29.12 -40.07 -31.29
CA TYR A 103 27.89 -40.28 -32.04
C TYR A 103 27.45 -41.74 -31.96
N ASP A 104 26.29 -42.01 -31.38
CA ASP A 104 25.60 -43.29 -31.37
C ASP A 104 24.10 -43.02 -31.39
N LYS A 105 23.50 -43.00 -32.57
CA LYS A 105 22.07 -42.66 -32.77
C LYS A 105 21.63 -41.31 -32.12
N GLY A 106 22.53 -40.60 -31.50
CA GLY A 106 22.45 -39.29 -30.88
C GLY A 106 23.85 -38.73 -30.73
N VAL A 107 23.95 -37.50 -30.22
CA VAL A 107 25.22 -36.85 -29.95
C VAL A 107 25.45 -36.76 -28.45
N SER A 108 26.62 -37.19 -28.01
CA SER A 108 27.12 -36.97 -26.66
C SER A 108 28.43 -36.20 -26.69
N ALA A 109 28.66 -35.37 -25.66
CA ALA A 109 29.93 -34.65 -25.49
C ALA A 109 30.23 -34.44 -24.02
N ASP A 110 31.53 -34.40 -23.69
CA ASP A 110 31.99 -34.07 -22.34
C ASP A 110 31.93 -32.59 -22.04
N LEU A 111 32.30 -31.78 -23.02
CA LEU A 111 32.35 -30.33 -22.90
C LEU A 111 31.89 -29.63 -24.17
N LEU A 112 30.97 -28.69 -24.04
CA LEU A 112 30.68 -27.67 -25.05
C LEU A 112 31.10 -26.32 -24.47
N LYS A 113 32.05 -25.64 -25.11
CA LYS A 113 32.52 -24.30 -24.74
C LYS A 113 32.30 -23.35 -25.88
N VAL A 114 31.56 -22.27 -25.62
CA VAL A 114 31.27 -21.18 -26.58
C VAL A 114 31.80 -19.88 -26.00
N ARG A 115 32.56 -19.12 -26.78
CA ARG A 115 33.13 -17.84 -26.39
C ARG A 115 32.59 -16.69 -27.22
N SER A 116 32.24 -15.63 -26.54
CA SER A 116 31.81 -14.34 -27.09
C SER A 116 30.77 -14.44 -28.21
N PRO A 117 29.70 -15.24 -28.04
CA PRO A 117 28.62 -15.23 -29.01
C PRO A 117 27.92 -13.86 -28.95
N ARG A 118 27.75 -13.23 -30.10
CA ARG A 118 27.00 -12.00 -30.31
C ARG A 118 25.81 -12.34 -31.19
N LEU A 119 24.64 -12.45 -30.60
CA LEU A 119 23.44 -12.94 -31.27
C LEU A 119 22.37 -11.84 -31.28
N VAL A 120 21.71 -11.66 -32.41
CA VAL A 120 20.56 -10.78 -32.57
C VAL A 120 19.43 -11.61 -33.16
N TYR A 121 18.38 -11.77 -32.37
CA TYR A 121 17.13 -12.39 -32.83
C TYR A 121 16.14 -11.31 -33.21
N TYR A 122 15.70 -11.32 -34.45
CA TYR A 122 14.73 -10.39 -34.99
C TYR A 122 13.37 -11.10 -35.07
N LYS A 123 12.43 -10.61 -34.26
CA LYS A 123 11.05 -11.05 -34.31
C LYS A 123 10.25 -10.10 -35.18
N THR A 124 9.57 -10.64 -36.19
CA THR A 124 8.79 -9.85 -37.16
C THR A 124 7.34 -9.73 -36.70
N PRO A 125 6.64 -8.62 -37.06
CA PRO A 125 5.21 -8.48 -36.74
C PRO A 125 4.38 -9.60 -37.37
N PHE A 126 3.43 -10.09 -36.61
CA PHE A 126 2.41 -10.99 -37.13
C PHE A 126 1.46 -10.21 -38.06
N VAL A 127 1.51 -10.46 -39.35
CA VAL A 127 0.54 -9.92 -40.32
C VAL A 127 -0.55 -10.99 -40.48
N GLU A 128 -1.76 -10.72 -40.00
CA GLU A 128 -2.92 -11.57 -40.30
C GLU A 128 -3.16 -11.61 -41.81
N SER A 129 -2.98 -12.78 -42.42
CA SER A 129 -3.43 -13.01 -43.79
C SER A 129 -4.95 -13.02 -43.81
N PRO A 130 -5.61 -12.30 -44.74
CA PRO A 130 -7.07 -12.19 -44.80
C PRO A 130 -7.81 -13.51 -45.06
N ASP A 131 -7.13 -14.55 -45.44
CA ASP A 131 -7.69 -15.86 -45.77
C ASP A 131 -7.13 -16.96 -44.85
N LYS A 132 -7.81 -17.21 -43.73
CA LYS A 132 -8.07 -18.51 -43.13
C LYS A 132 -8.65 -18.37 -41.74
N GLY A 133 -9.97 -18.48 -41.63
CA GLY A 133 -10.67 -18.64 -40.35
C GLY A 133 -10.26 -19.93 -39.65
N LYS A 134 -9.26 -19.82 -38.80
CA LYS A 134 -8.98 -20.62 -37.59
C LYS A 134 -7.77 -19.98 -36.92
N SER A 135 -8.02 -19.19 -35.91
CA SER A 135 -7.01 -18.70 -34.96
C SER A 135 -6.43 -19.90 -34.23
N THR A 136 -5.32 -20.44 -34.72
CA THR A 136 -4.38 -21.18 -33.91
C THR A 136 -3.41 -20.14 -33.39
N SER A 137 -3.51 -19.77 -32.08
CA SER A 137 -2.46 -19.10 -31.35
C SER A 137 -1.22 -19.97 -31.44
N VAL A 138 -0.36 -19.70 -32.42
CA VAL A 138 0.97 -20.30 -32.50
C VAL A 138 1.76 -19.65 -31.34
N ASN A 139 1.75 -20.28 -30.18
CA ASN A 139 2.82 -20.14 -29.22
C ASN A 139 4.10 -20.47 -29.99
N SER A 140 4.84 -19.47 -30.43
CA SER A 140 6.16 -19.63 -31.05
C SER A 140 7.17 -20.07 -29.98
N ARG A 141 7.01 -21.29 -29.49
CA ARG A 141 8.11 -22.00 -28.85
C ARG A 141 9.12 -22.29 -29.96
N VAL A 142 10.34 -21.85 -29.78
CA VAL A 142 11.45 -22.38 -30.53
C VAL A 142 11.42 -23.89 -30.25
N ASP A 143 10.89 -24.65 -31.17
CA ASP A 143 10.85 -26.08 -31.07
C ASP A 143 12.26 -26.58 -31.35
N VAL A 144 13.05 -26.66 -30.27
CA VAL A 144 14.45 -27.16 -30.33
C VAL A 144 14.48 -28.61 -30.80
N GLU A 145 13.42 -29.37 -30.53
CA GLU A 145 13.29 -30.73 -31.00
C GLU A 145 13.15 -30.78 -32.54
N SER A 146 12.32 -29.93 -33.15
CA SER A 146 12.21 -29.86 -34.62
C SER A 146 13.50 -29.41 -35.28
N LEU A 147 14.36 -28.69 -34.58
CA LEU A 147 15.70 -28.32 -35.03
C LEU A 147 16.70 -29.46 -34.93
N LEU A 148 16.55 -30.37 -33.96
CA LEU A 148 17.46 -31.48 -33.71
C LEU A 148 16.95 -32.80 -34.30
N ASN A 149 15.64 -33.02 -34.32
CA ASN A 149 14.99 -34.31 -34.66
C ASN A 149 15.28 -34.87 -36.07
N PRO A 150 15.60 -34.12 -37.14
CA PRO A 150 16.01 -34.70 -38.38
C PRO A 150 17.35 -35.46 -38.32
N PHE A 151 18.14 -35.22 -37.26
CA PHE A 151 19.55 -35.70 -37.22
C PHE A 151 19.87 -36.49 -35.96
N LEU A 152 19.19 -36.25 -34.84
CA LEU A 152 19.62 -36.76 -33.54
C LEU A 152 18.41 -37.23 -32.70
N ARG A 153 18.50 -38.47 -32.17
CA ARG A 153 17.53 -38.98 -31.19
C ARG A 153 17.68 -38.35 -29.82
N TYR A 154 18.91 -37.94 -29.48
CA TYR A 154 19.21 -37.20 -28.23
C TYR A 154 20.45 -36.31 -28.40
N LEU A 155 20.55 -35.29 -27.56
CA LEU A 155 21.74 -34.50 -27.36
C LEU A 155 22.08 -34.50 -25.86
N SER A 156 23.21 -35.11 -25.51
CA SER A 156 23.70 -35.21 -24.13
C SER A 156 25.05 -34.52 -24.00
N ILE A 157 25.14 -33.52 -23.13
CA ILE A 157 26.38 -32.76 -22.90
C ILE A 157 26.66 -32.71 -21.40
N ARG A 158 27.79 -33.32 -20.98
CA ARG A 158 28.15 -33.38 -19.57
C ARG A 158 28.39 -32.00 -18.97
N LYS A 159 28.99 -31.07 -19.72
CA LYS A 159 29.26 -29.71 -19.29
C LYS A 159 29.13 -28.70 -20.44
N ILE A 160 28.26 -27.71 -20.25
CA ILE A 160 28.13 -26.55 -21.15
C ILE A 160 28.76 -25.34 -20.48
N GLN A 161 29.53 -24.55 -21.22
CA GLN A 161 30.08 -23.26 -20.81
C GLN A 161 29.95 -22.25 -21.94
N ILE A 162 29.14 -21.23 -21.74
CA ILE A 162 29.05 -20.08 -22.62
C ILE A 162 29.65 -18.90 -21.85
N ARG A 163 30.57 -18.17 -22.47
CA ARG A 163 31.28 -17.05 -21.85
C ARG A 163 31.12 -15.79 -22.67
N ASN A 164 30.84 -14.67 -21.96
CA ASN A 164 30.76 -13.32 -22.51
C ASN A 164 29.81 -13.21 -23.73
N ALA A 165 28.62 -13.84 -23.62
CA ALA A 165 27.60 -13.73 -24.64
C ALA A 165 26.91 -12.37 -24.60
N ASN A 166 26.61 -11.82 -25.79
CA ASN A 166 25.74 -10.66 -25.94
C ASN A 166 24.56 -11.05 -26.78
N VAL A 167 23.37 -10.97 -26.20
CA VAL A 167 22.12 -11.37 -26.86
C VAL A 167 21.21 -10.16 -26.96
N THR A 168 20.74 -9.90 -28.17
CA THR A 168 19.74 -8.85 -28.43
C THR A 168 18.50 -9.51 -29.02
N LEU A 169 17.35 -9.25 -28.43
CA LEU A 169 16.05 -9.51 -29.04
C LEU A 169 15.52 -8.18 -29.59
N GLU A 170 15.23 -8.14 -30.86
CA GLU A 170 14.61 -6.99 -31.53
C GLU A 170 13.19 -7.39 -31.94
N ASP A 171 12.21 -6.96 -31.15
CA ASP A 171 10.78 -7.15 -31.42
C ASP A 171 10.28 -5.99 -32.28
N ARG A 172 9.94 -6.29 -33.53
CA ARG A 172 9.51 -5.32 -34.51
C ARG A 172 7.98 -5.36 -34.62
N GLU A 173 7.34 -4.39 -34.07
CA GLU A 173 5.92 -4.14 -34.29
C GLU A 173 5.73 -3.25 -35.54
N ILE A 174 4.49 -3.14 -36.08
CA ILE A 174 4.20 -2.43 -37.33
C ILE A 174 4.67 -0.96 -37.26
N ASN A 175 4.60 -0.34 -36.09
CA ASN A 175 4.94 1.09 -35.90
C ASN A 175 6.02 1.33 -34.85
N ASP A 176 6.61 0.28 -34.24
CA ASP A 176 7.61 0.42 -33.19
C ASP A 176 8.60 -0.73 -33.22
N THR A 177 9.79 -0.52 -32.67
CA THR A 177 10.83 -1.54 -32.53
C THR A 177 11.36 -1.50 -31.12
N THR A 178 11.06 -2.54 -30.35
CA THR A 178 11.59 -2.70 -28.99
C THR A 178 12.81 -3.59 -28.99
N ARG A 179 13.88 -3.14 -28.35
CA ARG A 179 15.15 -3.90 -28.23
C ARG A 179 15.40 -4.29 -26.79
N TYR A 180 15.60 -5.57 -26.57
CA TYR A 180 16.02 -6.14 -25.29
C TYR A 180 17.46 -6.63 -25.41
N ARG A 181 18.34 -6.14 -24.56
CA ARG A 181 19.77 -6.47 -24.57
C ARG A 181 20.19 -7.15 -23.29
N LEU A 182 20.91 -8.25 -23.43
CA LEU A 182 21.55 -8.96 -22.34
C LEU A 182 23.04 -9.06 -22.65
N ASN A 183 23.87 -8.33 -21.93
CA ASN A 183 25.29 -8.22 -22.19
C ASN A 183 26.11 -9.01 -21.16
N GLY A 184 27.30 -9.48 -21.61
CA GLY A 184 28.23 -10.20 -20.75
C GLY A 184 27.62 -11.41 -20.08
N LEU A 185 26.74 -12.13 -20.80
CA LEU A 185 26.11 -13.34 -20.30
C LEU A 185 27.12 -14.48 -20.23
N ASP A 186 27.32 -15.00 -19.04
CA ASP A 186 27.97 -16.29 -18.80
C ASP A 186 26.89 -17.31 -18.42
N PHE A 187 26.95 -18.52 -19.01
CA PHE A 187 26.05 -19.62 -18.71
C PHE A 187 26.85 -20.90 -18.55
N PHE A 188 26.46 -21.72 -17.59
CA PHE A 188 26.94 -23.09 -17.48
C PHE A 188 25.77 -24.03 -17.19
N ALA A 189 25.91 -25.28 -17.66
CA ALA A 189 25.01 -26.37 -17.28
C ALA A 189 25.80 -27.67 -17.17
N THR A 190 25.30 -28.58 -16.31
CA THR A 190 25.84 -29.92 -16.14
C THR A 190 24.80 -31.00 -16.44
N ASN A 191 25.21 -32.09 -17.08
CA ASN A 191 24.37 -33.22 -17.50
C ASN A 191 23.12 -32.72 -18.26
N PHE A 192 23.40 -31.86 -19.26
CA PHE A 192 22.38 -31.31 -20.14
C PHE A 192 21.91 -32.41 -21.10
N LEU A 193 20.59 -32.66 -21.14
CA LEU A 193 19.99 -33.69 -22.00
C LEU A 193 18.73 -33.12 -22.67
N VAL A 194 18.69 -33.25 -24.00
CA VAL A 194 17.48 -33.08 -24.82
C VAL A 194 17.16 -34.41 -25.46
N ASP A 195 15.95 -34.91 -25.23
CA ASP A 195 15.44 -36.18 -25.79
C ASP A 195 13.93 -36.04 -26.09
N GLU A 196 13.33 -37.10 -26.66
CA GLU A 196 11.89 -37.10 -26.96
C GLU A 196 10.99 -36.86 -25.74
N GLN A 197 11.49 -37.10 -24.53
CA GLN A 197 10.73 -36.93 -23.30
C GLN A 197 10.80 -35.49 -22.77
N THR A 198 11.73 -34.66 -23.25
CA THR A 198 11.94 -33.29 -22.75
C THR A 198 11.00 -32.27 -23.36
N ASN A 199 10.28 -32.59 -24.45
CA ASN A 199 9.38 -31.68 -25.16
C ASN A 199 7.92 -31.71 -24.63
N ARG A 200 7.70 -31.84 -23.33
CA ARG A 200 6.36 -31.85 -22.74
C ARG A 200 5.90 -30.45 -22.32
N SER A 201 4.61 -30.17 -22.55
CA SER A 201 4.04 -28.88 -22.15
C SER A 201 4.19 -28.63 -20.64
N GLY A 202 4.71 -27.43 -20.28
CA GLY A 202 4.89 -27.03 -18.89
C GLY A 202 6.21 -27.46 -18.23
N GLN A 203 7.11 -28.11 -19.01
CA GLN A 203 8.45 -28.45 -18.55
C GLN A 203 9.50 -27.61 -19.30
N LEU A 204 10.73 -27.58 -18.76
CA LEU A 204 11.88 -27.09 -19.53
C LEU A 204 12.13 -28.03 -20.69
N PHE A 205 12.55 -27.50 -21.85
CA PHE A 205 12.85 -28.27 -23.05
C PHE A 205 14.14 -29.11 -22.94
N PHE A 206 14.78 -29.12 -21.78
CA PHE A 206 15.99 -29.90 -21.49
C PHE A 206 15.99 -30.38 -20.02
N LYS A 207 16.66 -31.48 -19.75
CA LYS A 207 17.00 -31.95 -18.40
C LYS A 207 18.41 -31.46 -18.05
N TYR A 208 18.67 -31.24 -16.77
CA TYR A 208 19.97 -30.80 -16.24
C TYR A 208 20.10 -31.24 -14.78
N ASP A 209 21.33 -31.32 -14.28
CA ASP A 209 21.56 -31.45 -12.84
C ASP A 209 21.71 -30.08 -12.20
N HIS A 210 22.59 -29.28 -12.76
CA HIS A 210 22.81 -27.90 -12.29
C HIS A 210 23.00 -26.96 -13.46
N PHE A 211 22.59 -25.72 -13.29
CA PHE A 211 22.92 -24.62 -14.18
C PHE A 211 23.13 -23.32 -13.43
N GLY A 212 23.78 -22.41 -14.07
CA GLY A 212 23.92 -21.05 -13.58
C GLY A 212 24.12 -20.07 -14.73
N LEU A 213 23.73 -18.85 -14.48
CA LEU A 213 23.91 -17.75 -15.41
C LEU A 213 24.33 -16.49 -14.64
N SER A 214 25.11 -15.65 -15.30
CA SER A 214 25.34 -14.27 -14.85
C SER A 214 25.37 -13.34 -16.03
N PHE A 215 24.98 -12.09 -15.83
CA PHE A 215 24.94 -11.05 -16.85
C PHE A 215 25.31 -9.69 -16.26
N ARG A 216 25.58 -8.73 -17.12
CA ARG A 216 25.94 -7.36 -16.75
C ARG A 216 25.19 -6.34 -17.60
N ASP A 217 25.01 -5.15 -17.03
CA ASP A 217 24.52 -3.97 -17.74
C ASP A 217 23.21 -4.22 -18.49
N PHE A 218 22.25 -4.83 -17.78
CA PHE A 218 20.88 -4.99 -18.28
C PHE A 218 20.16 -3.65 -18.21
N ASP A 219 19.64 -3.17 -19.34
CA ASP A 219 18.90 -1.92 -19.45
C ASP A 219 17.80 -2.07 -20.51
N ASN A 220 16.57 -2.31 -20.08
CA ASN A 220 15.48 -2.59 -20.98
C ASN A 220 14.14 -2.10 -20.43
N TYR A 221 13.17 -1.89 -21.31
CA TYR A 221 11.77 -1.73 -20.94
C TYR A 221 11.08 -3.08 -20.81
N LEU A 222 10.18 -3.23 -19.83
CA LEU A 222 9.36 -4.44 -19.72
C LEU A 222 8.31 -4.46 -20.85
N PRO A 223 8.08 -5.62 -21.47
CA PRO A 223 7.13 -5.77 -22.58
C PRO A 223 5.72 -5.27 -22.19
N GLY A 224 5.14 -4.43 -23.04
CA GLY A 224 3.80 -3.88 -22.84
C GLY A 224 3.61 -3.00 -21.60
N LYS A 225 4.70 -2.52 -21.00
CA LYS A 225 4.68 -1.61 -19.83
C LYS A 225 5.67 -0.48 -20.01
N ASP A 226 5.27 0.71 -19.58
CA ASP A 226 6.14 1.90 -19.54
C ASP A 226 7.11 1.85 -18.34
N LEU A 227 7.74 0.69 -18.12
CA LEU A 227 8.63 0.46 -16.98
C LEU A 227 10.02 0.05 -17.47
N ARG A 228 11.00 0.90 -17.27
CA ARG A 228 12.43 0.64 -17.53
C ARG A 228 13.03 -0.09 -16.35
N VAL A 229 13.78 -1.13 -16.64
CA VAL A 229 14.54 -1.94 -15.66
C VAL A 229 16.00 -1.83 -15.97
N THR A 230 16.82 -1.37 -15.02
CA THR A 230 18.27 -1.43 -15.12
C THR A 230 18.86 -2.29 -14.01
N ILE A 231 19.83 -3.14 -14.34
CA ILE A 231 20.52 -4.02 -13.41
C ILE A 231 22.00 -4.04 -13.79
N ARG A 232 22.88 -3.63 -12.88
CA ARG A 232 24.31 -3.65 -13.16
C ARG A 232 24.86 -5.07 -13.28
N LYS A 233 24.43 -5.98 -12.41
CA LYS A 233 24.84 -7.38 -12.43
C LYS A 233 23.74 -8.29 -11.91
N GLY A 234 23.48 -9.36 -12.67
CA GLY A 234 22.60 -10.46 -12.25
C GLY A 234 23.37 -11.78 -12.20
N SER A 235 23.00 -12.65 -11.27
CA SER A 235 23.54 -14.01 -11.18
C SER A 235 22.53 -14.97 -10.56
N LEU A 236 22.48 -16.17 -11.13
CA LEU A 236 21.67 -17.31 -10.69
C LEU A 236 22.55 -18.54 -10.65
N SER A 237 22.44 -19.36 -9.62
CA SER A 237 23.11 -20.68 -9.56
C SER A 237 22.22 -21.67 -8.82
N THR A 238 21.89 -22.77 -9.48
CA THR A 238 21.17 -23.89 -8.88
C THR A 238 22.09 -24.78 -8.03
N VAL A 239 23.43 -24.70 -8.20
CA VAL A 239 24.42 -25.41 -7.35
C VAL A 239 24.32 -24.91 -5.92
N ASN A 240 24.30 -23.60 -5.75
CA ASN A 240 24.27 -22.94 -4.43
C ASN A 240 22.85 -22.44 -4.09
N GLY A 241 21.88 -22.68 -4.95
CA GLY A 241 20.49 -22.27 -4.75
C GLY A 241 20.30 -20.77 -4.56
N PHE A 242 21.08 -19.92 -5.23
CA PHE A 242 20.97 -18.48 -5.08
C PHE A 242 20.62 -17.75 -6.38
N PHE A 243 19.95 -16.60 -6.22
CA PHE A 243 19.78 -15.58 -7.24
C PHE A 243 20.13 -14.21 -6.64
N ARG A 244 20.87 -13.38 -7.36
CA ARG A 244 21.27 -12.04 -6.90
C ARG A 244 21.19 -11.05 -8.04
N LEU A 245 20.63 -9.88 -7.73
CA LEU A 245 20.65 -8.69 -8.60
C LEU A 245 21.31 -7.55 -7.85
N GLN A 246 22.25 -6.87 -8.49
CA GLN A 246 22.97 -5.73 -7.92
C GLN A 246 22.64 -4.45 -8.68
N ASP A 247 22.46 -3.35 -7.93
CA ASP A 247 22.10 -2.03 -8.42
C ASP A 247 20.91 -2.07 -9.39
N VAL A 248 19.78 -2.48 -8.82
CA VAL A 248 18.50 -2.58 -9.54
C VAL A 248 17.80 -1.23 -9.51
N THR A 249 17.36 -0.76 -10.67
CA THR A 249 16.45 0.39 -10.75
C THR A 249 15.25 0.02 -11.61
N LEU A 250 14.05 0.36 -11.12
CA LEU A 250 12.79 0.32 -11.85
C LEU A 250 12.29 1.74 -11.97
N ALA A 251 12.05 2.22 -13.19
CA ALA A 251 11.57 3.59 -13.43
C ALA A 251 10.45 3.57 -14.46
N ALA A 252 9.33 4.23 -14.15
CA ALA A 252 8.29 4.47 -15.15
C ALA A 252 8.83 5.40 -16.24
N LYS A 253 8.27 5.31 -17.45
CA LYS A 253 8.53 6.26 -18.52
C LYS A 253 8.25 7.66 -17.98
N LYS A 254 9.19 8.61 -18.09
CA LYS A 254 9.17 9.95 -17.48
C LYS A 254 9.56 10.01 -15.99
N ASP A 255 10.13 8.95 -15.43
CA ASP A 255 10.59 8.89 -14.03
C ASP A 255 9.52 9.31 -12.98
N SER A 256 8.24 9.19 -13.33
CA SER A 256 7.13 9.52 -12.41
C SER A 256 7.08 8.57 -11.20
N ILE A 257 7.57 7.34 -11.38
CA ILE A 257 7.76 6.35 -10.31
C ILE A 257 9.15 5.76 -10.50
N ARG A 258 9.95 5.77 -9.45
CA ARG A 258 11.29 5.17 -9.43
C ARG A 258 11.48 4.35 -8.16
N PHE A 259 12.00 3.17 -8.32
CA PHE A 259 12.48 2.33 -7.24
C PHE A 259 13.93 1.92 -7.53
N SER A 260 14.81 1.96 -6.55
CA SER A 260 16.19 1.48 -6.65
C SER A 260 16.62 0.74 -5.39
N THR A 261 17.49 -0.24 -5.56
CA THR A 261 18.09 -0.98 -4.44
C THR A 261 19.48 -1.50 -4.85
N PRO A 262 20.47 -1.45 -3.97
CA PRO A 262 21.79 -1.99 -4.27
C PRO A 262 21.79 -3.53 -4.38
N LEU A 263 20.88 -4.22 -3.67
CA LEU A 263 20.89 -5.67 -3.66
C LEU A 263 19.48 -6.26 -3.52
N ILE A 264 19.16 -7.21 -4.41
CA ILE A 264 18.08 -8.18 -4.26
C ILE A 264 18.73 -9.56 -4.26
N SER A 265 18.42 -10.40 -3.28
CA SER A 265 18.90 -11.77 -3.21
C SER A 265 17.81 -12.77 -2.86
N LEU A 266 17.92 -13.97 -3.45
CA LEU A 266 17.14 -15.16 -3.07
C LEU A 266 18.10 -16.29 -2.75
N ALA A 267 17.81 -17.04 -1.71
CA ALA A 267 18.56 -18.21 -1.29
C ALA A 267 17.63 -19.44 -1.20
N GLY A 268 18.18 -20.63 -1.37
CA GLY A 268 17.45 -21.89 -1.30
C GLY A 268 16.42 -22.05 -2.41
N ILE A 269 16.75 -21.60 -3.63
CA ILE A 269 15.83 -21.67 -4.77
C ILE A 269 15.56 -23.12 -5.12
N ARG A 270 14.28 -23.48 -5.18
CA ARG A 270 13.75 -24.79 -5.56
C ARG A 270 12.82 -24.63 -6.75
N ILE A 271 13.23 -25.13 -7.89
CA ILE A 271 12.43 -25.22 -9.11
C ILE A 271 12.14 -26.70 -9.35
N PRO A 272 10.89 -27.17 -9.23
CA PRO A 272 10.55 -28.55 -9.51
C PRO A 272 10.89 -28.92 -10.95
N LYS A 273 11.56 -30.05 -11.16
CA LYS A 273 11.97 -30.52 -12.51
C LYS A 273 10.81 -30.73 -13.48
N ASN A 274 9.61 -30.90 -12.94
CA ASN A 274 8.39 -31.24 -13.71
C ASN A 274 7.44 -30.04 -13.89
N SER A 275 7.79 -28.85 -13.43
CA SER A 275 6.93 -27.65 -13.56
C SER A 275 7.73 -26.36 -13.55
N ILE A 276 7.57 -25.56 -14.59
CA ILE A 276 8.12 -24.19 -14.67
C ILE A 276 7.21 -23.16 -14.00
N TYR A 277 6.02 -23.58 -13.55
CA TYR A 277 5.03 -22.69 -12.92
C TYR A 277 5.16 -22.65 -11.40
N GLN A 278 6.03 -23.47 -10.83
CA GLN A 278 6.24 -23.54 -9.39
C GLN A 278 7.66 -23.12 -9.05
N ILE A 279 7.80 -22.25 -8.08
CA ILE A 279 9.07 -21.80 -7.54
C ILE A 279 8.97 -21.69 -6.03
N GLY A 280 9.94 -22.24 -5.35
CA GLY A 280 10.14 -22.06 -3.91
C GLY A 280 11.49 -21.42 -3.63
N PHE A 281 11.60 -20.73 -2.53
CA PHE A 281 12.88 -20.24 -1.99
C PHE A 281 12.81 -20.13 -0.46
N ASP A 282 13.96 -20.31 0.17
CA ASP A 282 14.04 -20.27 1.62
C ASP A 282 14.06 -18.83 2.11
N ARG A 283 14.75 -17.93 1.39
CA ARG A 283 14.88 -16.54 1.78
C ARG A 283 14.95 -15.59 0.56
N PHE A 284 14.22 -14.51 0.63
CA PHE A 284 14.34 -13.32 -0.22
C PHE A 284 14.76 -12.15 0.63
N ASP A 285 15.78 -11.39 0.22
CA ASP A 285 16.19 -10.16 0.84
C ASP A 285 16.27 -9.03 -0.20
N LEU A 286 15.74 -7.88 0.17
CA LEU A 286 15.92 -6.60 -0.49
C LEU A 286 16.44 -5.62 0.55
N SER A 287 17.60 -5.03 0.29
CA SER A 287 18.30 -4.14 1.21
C SER A 287 18.37 -2.73 0.66
N ASP A 288 18.22 -1.75 1.53
CA ASP A 288 18.41 -0.33 1.26
C ASP A 288 17.66 0.14 0.00
N GLY A 289 16.38 -0.25 -0.08
CA GLY A 289 15.51 0.15 -1.18
C GLY A 289 15.11 1.61 -1.06
N ASP A 290 15.23 2.35 -2.17
CA ASP A 290 14.75 3.73 -2.30
C ASP A 290 13.58 3.77 -3.27
N PHE A 291 12.47 4.35 -2.85
CA PHE A 291 11.30 4.59 -3.67
C PHE A 291 11.03 6.08 -3.79
N SER A 292 10.72 6.54 -4.99
CA SER A 292 10.26 7.91 -5.20
C SER A 292 9.11 7.95 -6.20
N MET A 293 8.20 8.89 -5.99
CA MET A 293 7.08 9.16 -6.88
C MET A 293 6.97 10.66 -7.12
N SER A 294 6.84 11.06 -8.38
CA SER A 294 6.76 12.45 -8.81
C SER A 294 5.44 12.71 -9.52
N TRP A 295 4.84 13.84 -9.24
CA TRP A 295 3.63 14.33 -9.90
C TRP A 295 3.94 15.63 -10.63
N GLY A 296 3.39 15.81 -11.82
CA GLY A 296 3.56 17.03 -12.60
C GLY A 296 3.05 16.88 -14.01
N SER A 297 3.18 17.95 -14.79
CA SER A 297 2.96 17.92 -16.23
C SER A 297 4.23 17.44 -16.95
N ASP A 298 4.12 17.15 -18.25
CA ASP A 298 5.24 16.70 -19.10
C ASP A 298 6.48 17.63 -19.09
N THR A 299 6.30 18.89 -18.69
CA THR A 299 7.34 19.92 -18.69
C THR A 299 7.73 20.41 -17.29
N THR A 300 6.96 20.08 -16.24
CA THR A 300 7.22 20.60 -14.88
C THR A 300 6.91 19.54 -13.84
N ILE A 301 7.90 19.13 -13.06
CA ILE A 301 7.72 18.31 -11.87
C ILE A 301 7.22 19.24 -10.76
N LEU A 302 5.97 19.07 -10.34
CA LEU A 302 5.35 19.89 -9.30
C LEU A 302 5.69 19.39 -7.89
N ARG A 303 5.93 18.07 -7.75
CA ARG A 303 6.19 17.45 -6.45
C ARG A 303 6.89 16.11 -6.59
N THR A 304 7.83 15.83 -5.69
CA THR A 304 8.46 14.51 -5.54
C THR A 304 8.38 14.06 -4.10
N GLU A 305 7.93 12.84 -3.88
CA GLU A 305 7.96 12.17 -2.59
C GLU A 305 8.89 10.97 -2.67
N SER A 306 9.63 10.74 -1.60
CA SER A 306 10.60 9.63 -1.57
C SER A 306 10.59 8.91 -0.23
N GLN A 307 10.80 7.60 -0.29
CA GLN A 307 11.01 6.73 0.86
C GLN A 307 12.34 6.01 0.68
N LYS A 308 13.18 6.05 1.71
CA LYS A 308 14.51 5.45 1.70
C LYS A 308 14.63 4.33 2.72
N ASP A 309 15.74 3.61 2.65
CA ASP A 309 16.10 2.56 3.60
C ASP A 309 15.03 1.48 3.75
N ILE A 310 14.36 1.11 2.65
CA ILE A 310 13.38 0.01 2.63
C ILE A 310 14.14 -1.31 2.71
N GLN A 311 13.83 -2.11 3.72
CA GLN A 311 14.34 -3.47 3.89
C GLN A 311 13.18 -4.44 3.86
N LEU A 312 13.25 -5.45 3.01
CA LEU A 312 12.24 -6.49 2.91
C LEU A 312 12.91 -7.86 2.96
N ALA A 313 12.49 -8.69 3.90
CA ALA A 313 12.86 -10.11 3.95
C ALA A 313 11.58 -10.97 3.92
N LEU A 314 11.62 -12.04 3.12
CA LEU A 314 10.57 -13.06 3.06
C LEU A 314 11.23 -14.41 3.27
N GLU A 315 10.61 -15.29 4.07
CA GLU A 315 11.14 -16.61 4.33
C GLU A 315 10.14 -17.72 3.97
N ASN A 316 10.68 -18.85 3.51
CA ASN A 316 9.93 -20.05 3.17
C ASN A 316 8.76 -19.77 2.21
N VAL A 317 9.08 -19.14 1.08
CA VAL A 317 8.09 -18.80 0.05
C VAL A 317 7.93 -19.92 -0.95
N PHE A 318 6.70 -20.24 -1.28
CA PHE A 318 6.35 -21.12 -2.39
C PHE A 318 5.25 -20.48 -3.23
N VAL A 319 5.48 -20.37 -4.53
CA VAL A 319 4.55 -19.75 -5.50
C VAL A 319 4.15 -20.79 -6.54
N ASP A 320 2.85 -20.93 -6.77
CA ASP A 320 2.29 -21.68 -7.89
C ASP A 320 1.58 -20.71 -8.84
N LEU A 321 2.26 -20.34 -9.93
CA LEU A 321 1.75 -19.39 -10.92
C LEU A 321 0.52 -19.91 -11.67
N LYS A 322 0.38 -21.24 -11.83
CA LYS A 322 -0.76 -21.85 -12.50
C LYS A 322 -2.02 -21.78 -11.64
N LYS A 323 -1.89 -22.07 -10.35
CA LYS A 323 -2.98 -22.02 -9.37
C LYS A 323 -3.20 -20.60 -8.81
N LYS A 324 -2.28 -19.67 -9.09
CA LYS A 324 -2.25 -18.31 -8.52
C LYS A 324 -2.26 -18.32 -6.99
N THR A 325 -1.57 -19.28 -6.38
CA THR A 325 -1.44 -19.39 -4.92
C THR A 325 -0.01 -19.13 -4.50
N PHE A 326 0.15 -18.59 -3.29
CA PHE A 326 1.46 -18.46 -2.66
C PHE A 326 1.38 -18.87 -1.19
N GLN A 327 2.49 -19.37 -0.66
CA GLN A 327 2.69 -19.66 0.75
C GLN A 327 3.86 -18.83 1.24
N LEU A 328 3.73 -18.29 2.44
CA LEU A 328 4.70 -17.41 3.07
C LEU A 328 4.95 -17.89 4.50
N GLY A 329 6.18 -18.25 4.82
CA GLY A 329 6.59 -18.65 6.16
C GLY A 329 6.71 -17.44 7.08
N ASP A 330 7.56 -16.48 6.74
CA ASP A 330 7.73 -15.23 7.48
C ASP A 330 7.89 -14.02 6.54
N LEU A 331 7.57 -12.83 7.08
CA LEU A 331 7.67 -11.54 6.41
C LEU A 331 8.28 -10.53 7.38
N GLN A 332 9.25 -9.77 6.91
CA GLN A 332 9.75 -8.59 7.61
C GLN A 332 9.91 -7.44 6.60
N LEU A 333 9.20 -6.34 6.85
CA LEU A 333 9.35 -5.08 6.12
C LEU A 333 9.69 -3.98 7.12
N GLN A 334 10.82 -3.33 6.94
CA GLN A 334 11.26 -2.22 7.77
C GLN A 334 11.58 -1.00 6.90
N THR A 335 11.21 0.16 7.39
CA THR A 335 11.61 1.45 6.81
C THR A 335 11.49 2.56 7.85
N LYS A 336 12.10 3.72 7.59
CA LYS A 336 12.13 4.88 8.48
C LYS A 336 11.74 6.13 7.74
N ASP A 337 11.43 7.18 8.49
CA ASP A 337 11.22 8.53 7.98
C ASP A 337 10.21 8.61 6.82
N ILE A 338 9.09 7.86 6.97
CA ILE A 338 7.99 7.92 6.02
C ILE A 338 7.34 9.30 6.11
N ASP A 339 7.12 9.94 4.97
CA ASP A 339 6.48 11.25 4.89
C ASP A 339 5.52 11.28 3.69
N ILE A 340 4.22 11.10 3.98
CA ILE A 340 3.15 10.96 2.98
C ILE A 340 2.27 12.19 2.98
N PRO A 341 2.10 12.88 1.85
CA PRO A 341 1.14 13.97 1.73
C PRO A 341 -0.28 13.42 1.69
N LEU A 342 -1.17 14.08 2.42
CA LEU A 342 -2.59 13.79 2.46
C LEU A 342 -3.40 15.05 2.13
N ASP A 343 -4.66 14.87 1.76
CA ASP A 343 -5.60 15.96 1.51
C ASP A 343 -5.02 17.06 0.60
N ASN A 344 -4.55 16.67 -0.60
CA ASN A 344 -3.91 17.55 -1.58
C ASN A 344 -2.74 18.39 -1.00
N GLY A 345 -2.07 17.88 0.03
CA GLY A 345 -0.94 18.53 0.69
C GLY A 345 -1.31 19.45 1.86
N PHE A 346 -2.57 19.49 2.26
CA PHE A 346 -2.97 20.19 3.46
C PHE A 346 -2.53 19.50 4.75
N TYR A 347 -2.24 18.20 4.66
CA TYR A 347 -1.66 17.41 5.74
C TYR A 347 -0.48 16.58 5.24
N ARG A 348 0.39 16.22 6.18
CA ARG A 348 1.47 15.25 5.99
C ARG A 348 1.38 14.21 7.11
N LEU A 349 1.40 12.94 6.73
CA LEU A 349 1.56 11.83 7.66
C LEU A 349 3.03 11.45 7.71
N LYS A 350 3.67 11.69 8.84
CA LYS A 350 5.05 11.30 9.11
C LYS A 350 5.08 10.09 10.03
N ILE A 351 5.92 9.11 9.73
CA ILE A 351 6.13 7.92 10.57
C ILE A 351 7.63 7.72 10.71
N GLY A 352 8.15 7.84 11.93
CA GLY A 352 9.58 7.74 12.20
C GLY A 352 10.14 6.33 12.00
N GLY A 353 9.34 5.30 12.23
CA GLY A 353 9.69 3.90 11.98
C GLY A 353 8.50 3.01 11.71
N LEU A 354 8.67 2.08 10.76
CA LEU A 354 7.74 1.02 10.46
C LEU A 354 8.47 -0.33 10.54
N ASP A 355 7.93 -1.26 11.31
CA ASP A 355 8.37 -2.67 11.37
C ASP A 355 7.11 -3.54 11.21
N LEU A 356 6.95 -4.14 10.02
CA LEU A 356 5.90 -5.09 9.70
C LEU A 356 6.49 -6.49 9.69
N ARG A 357 5.92 -7.39 10.48
CA ARG A 357 6.25 -8.81 10.55
C ARG A 357 5.00 -9.65 10.33
N LYS A 358 5.18 -10.93 10.08
CA LYS A 358 4.04 -11.86 10.02
C LYS A 358 3.20 -11.82 11.30
N SER A 359 3.83 -11.63 12.46
CA SER A 359 3.18 -11.56 13.77
C SER A 359 2.51 -10.22 14.07
N GLY A 360 2.78 -9.16 13.31
CA GLY A 360 2.19 -7.85 13.58
C GLY A 360 2.86 -6.67 12.91
N LEU A 361 2.40 -5.48 13.28
CA LEU A 361 2.89 -4.19 12.80
C LEU A 361 3.24 -3.31 13.99
N ARG A 362 4.38 -2.63 13.90
CA ARG A 362 4.77 -1.55 14.80
C ARG A 362 5.04 -0.29 14.00
N LEU A 363 4.43 0.82 14.43
CA LEU A 363 4.72 2.17 13.95
C LEU A 363 5.22 3.01 15.13
N ASP A 364 6.32 3.71 14.94
CA ASP A 364 6.90 4.61 15.92
C ASP A 364 6.86 6.05 15.44
N HIS A 365 6.57 6.99 16.36
CA HIS A 365 6.54 8.43 16.11
C HIS A 365 5.64 8.82 14.94
N VAL A 366 4.36 8.44 15.01
CA VAL A 366 3.36 8.83 14.00
C VAL A 366 2.92 10.26 14.25
N HIS A 367 3.00 11.12 13.22
CA HIS A 367 2.64 12.53 13.32
C HIS A 367 1.84 12.97 12.09
N LEU A 368 0.57 13.27 12.28
CA LEU A 368 -0.26 13.94 11.28
C LEU A 368 -0.18 15.45 11.53
N VAL A 369 0.44 16.18 10.62
CA VAL A 369 0.71 17.61 10.77
C VAL A 369 0.38 18.37 9.50
N SER A 370 -0.15 19.58 9.64
CA SER A 370 -0.30 20.51 8.51
C SER A 370 0.99 21.29 8.25
N PRO A 371 1.39 21.54 7.00
CA PRO A 371 2.46 22.45 6.67
C PRO A 371 2.11 23.93 6.97
N TYR A 372 0.82 24.22 7.18
CA TYR A 372 0.34 25.56 7.51
C TYR A 372 0.19 25.72 9.02
N SER A 373 0.47 26.93 9.53
CA SER A 373 0.19 27.24 10.92
C SER A 373 -1.30 27.10 11.22
N LYS A 374 -1.65 26.81 12.47
CA LYS A 374 -3.05 26.64 12.89
C LYS A 374 -3.96 27.83 12.56
N MET A 375 -3.41 29.05 12.52
CA MET A 375 -4.19 30.24 12.19
C MET A 375 -4.36 30.45 10.68
N GLU A 376 -3.38 30.05 9.87
CA GLU A 376 -3.42 30.20 8.41
C GLU A 376 -4.24 29.11 7.73
N PHE A 377 -4.23 27.91 8.28
CA PHE A 377 -4.83 26.70 7.67
C PHE A 377 -6.26 26.95 7.18
N ALA A 378 -7.11 27.49 8.04
CA ALA A 378 -8.52 27.69 7.71
C ALA A 378 -8.74 28.65 6.53
N TYR A 379 -7.84 29.65 6.34
CA TYR A 379 -7.93 30.61 5.23
C TYR A 379 -7.32 30.10 3.93
N LYS A 380 -6.54 29.01 3.99
CA LYS A 380 -5.98 28.35 2.81
C LYS A 380 -6.95 27.33 2.20
N GLN A 381 -7.92 26.86 2.97
CA GLN A 381 -8.90 25.87 2.52
C GLN A 381 -10.02 26.51 1.70
N PRO A 382 -10.48 25.85 0.62
CA PRO A 382 -11.63 26.32 -0.15
C PRO A 382 -12.95 26.23 0.64
N LYS A 383 -13.01 25.34 1.64
CA LYS A 383 -14.14 25.12 2.54
C LYS A 383 -13.66 25.11 3.97
N HIS A 384 -14.55 25.45 4.93
CA HIS A 384 -14.23 25.37 6.34
C HIS A 384 -13.83 23.95 6.72
N GLN A 385 -12.64 23.80 7.27
CA GLN A 385 -12.13 22.58 7.90
C GLN A 385 -11.41 22.96 9.19
N ASP A 386 -11.51 22.09 10.19
CA ASP A 386 -10.76 22.24 11.43
C ASP A 386 -9.29 21.86 11.19
N TRP A 387 -8.39 22.60 11.85
CA TRP A 387 -6.98 22.24 11.88
C TRP A 387 -6.72 21.16 12.93
N PHE A 388 -5.89 20.18 12.56
CA PHE A 388 -5.45 19.12 13.45
C PHE A 388 -3.93 18.99 13.46
N ASP A 389 -3.39 18.65 14.63
CA ASP A 389 -2.03 18.11 14.81
C ASP A 389 -2.17 16.90 15.72
N VAL A 390 -1.77 15.70 15.22
CA VAL A 390 -1.93 14.45 15.95
C VAL A 390 -0.59 13.76 16.05
N LYS A 391 -0.08 13.63 17.26
CA LYS A 391 1.15 12.88 17.56
C LYS A 391 0.81 11.60 18.29
N VAL A 392 1.44 10.50 17.86
CA VAL A 392 1.31 9.19 18.50
C VAL A 392 2.70 8.64 18.71
N GLY A 393 3.04 8.26 19.94
CA GLY A 393 4.34 7.71 20.28
C GLY A 393 4.57 6.36 19.58
N ASN A 394 3.64 5.43 19.75
CA ASN A 394 3.69 4.15 19.04
C ASN A 394 2.29 3.55 18.81
N VAL A 395 2.19 2.79 17.73
CA VAL A 395 1.05 1.92 17.40
C VAL A 395 1.57 0.50 17.21
N ARG A 396 0.94 -0.47 17.87
CA ARG A 396 1.28 -1.88 17.74
C ARG A 396 0.05 -2.71 17.42
N LEU A 397 0.16 -3.53 16.38
CA LEU A 397 -0.79 -4.59 16.04
C LEU A 397 -0.11 -5.93 16.25
N ASN A 398 -0.76 -6.85 16.95
CA ASN A 398 -0.28 -8.22 17.12
C ASN A 398 -1.29 -9.22 16.53
N ASP A 399 -0.80 -10.40 16.18
CA ASP A 399 -1.60 -11.49 15.63
C ASP A 399 -2.45 -11.05 14.42
N VAL A 400 -1.77 -10.40 13.47
CA VAL A 400 -2.38 -9.93 12.21
C VAL A 400 -2.50 -11.10 11.24
N ASP A 401 -3.69 -11.48 10.85
CA ASP A 401 -3.94 -12.53 9.86
C ASP A 401 -3.74 -12.00 8.42
N ILE A 402 -2.47 -11.85 8.02
CA ILE A 402 -2.10 -11.39 6.66
C ILE A 402 -2.60 -12.36 5.58
N PRO A 403 -2.41 -13.69 5.66
CA PRO A 403 -2.92 -14.63 4.66
C PRO A 403 -4.44 -14.60 4.54
N GLY A 404 -5.15 -14.54 5.69
CA GLY A 404 -6.60 -14.44 5.73
C GLY A 404 -7.10 -13.16 5.05
N TYR A 405 -6.43 -12.03 5.23
CA TYR A 405 -6.77 -10.79 4.55
C TYR A 405 -6.72 -10.91 3.02
N PHE A 406 -5.71 -11.55 2.45
CA PHE A 406 -5.63 -11.74 1.00
C PHE A 406 -6.77 -12.62 0.44
N SER A 407 -7.26 -13.58 1.23
CA SER A 407 -8.32 -14.49 0.83
C SER A 407 -9.74 -13.92 1.05
N THR A 408 -9.98 -13.26 2.20
CA THR A 408 -11.31 -12.81 2.64
C THR A 408 -11.54 -11.32 2.47
N LYS A 409 -10.46 -10.52 2.32
CA LYS A 409 -10.45 -9.04 2.39
C LYS A 409 -10.91 -8.50 3.76
N GLU A 410 -10.81 -9.33 4.80
CA GLU A 410 -11.09 -8.97 6.19
C GLU A 410 -9.79 -8.97 6.99
N LEU A 411 -9.44 -7.82 7.59
CA LEU A 411 -8.28 -7.69 8.47
C LEU A 411 -8.65 -8.17 9.87
N ARG A 412 -8.09 -9.28 10.29
CA ARG A 412 -8.26 -9.82 11.65
C ARG A 412 -6.98 -9.56 12.44
N VAL A 413 -7.15 -9.02 13.64
CA VAL A 413 -6.05 -8.59 14.52
C VAL A 413 -6.37 -9.05 15.94
N GLY A 414 -5.45 -9.74 16.60
CA GLY A 414 -5.60 -10.15 17.99
C GLY A 414 -5.56 -8.95 18.95
N GLY A 415 -4.63 -8.01 18.72
CA GLY A 415 -4.51 -6.84 19.59
C GLY A 415 -4.03 -5.57 18.89
N LEU A 416 -4.58 -4.42 19.32
CA LEU A 416 -4.18 -3.05 18.93
C LEU A 416 -3.82 -2.25 20.19
N TRP A 417 -2.63 -1.71 20.24
CA TRP A 417 -2.18 -0.80 21.30
C TRP A 417 -1.70 0.50 20.69
N ILE A 418 -2.22 1.61 21.21
CA ILE A 418 -1.86 2.98 20.81
C ILE A 418 -1.43 3.72 22.07
N ASN A 419 -0.23 4.27 22.08
CA ASN A 419 0.32 4.95 23.26
C ASN A 419 0.83 6.35 22.95
N ASP A 420 0.77 7.21 23.97
CA ASP A 420 1.30 8.58 23.96
C ASP A 420 0.70 9.42 22.84
N VAL A 421 -0.63 9.60 22.91
CA VAL A 421 -1.38 10.35 21.90
C VAL A 421 -1.59 11.79 22.35
N LEU A 422 -1.20 12.75 21.52
CA LEU A 422 -1.57 14.13 21.65
C LEU A 422 -2.36 14.59 20.41
N LEU A 423 -3.63 14.88 20.59
CA LEU A 423 -4.49 15.45 19.56
C LEU A 423 -4.73 16.92 19.87
N GLN A 424 -4.31 17.80 18.98
CA GLN A 424 -4.63 19.22 19.02
C GLN A 424 -5.58 19.55 17.87
N ASN A 425 -6.64 20.30 18.17
CA ASN A 425 -7.63 20.72 17.20
C ASN A 425 -7.91 22.22 17.35
N LEU A 426 -7.97 22.96 16.24
CA LEU A 426 -8.44 24.35 16.24
C LEU A 426 -9.64 24.49 15.30
N LYS A 427 -10.75 24.96 15.86
CA LYS A 427 -11.94 25.37 15.13
C LYS A 427 -11.98 26.87 14.92
N ASN A 428 -11.97 27.34 13.68
CA ASN A 428 -12.09 28.74 13.35
C ASN A 428 -13.54 29.11 12.99
N ARG A 429 -14.30 29.65 13.95
CA ARG A 429 -15.71 30.02 13.71
C ARG A 429 -15.90 31.33 12.92
N LYS A 430 -14.84 32.01 12.54
CA LYS A 430 -14.93 33.20 11.65
C LYS A 430 -15.23 32.81 10.22
N ILE A 431 -14.93 31.57 9.85
CA ILE A 431 -15.18 31.01 8.51
C ILE A 431 -16.51 30.27 8.55
N PRO A 432 -17.47 30.61 7.66
CA PRO A 432 -18.75 29.89 7.59
C PRO A 432 -18.57 28.43 7.18
N VAL A 433 -19.31 27.55 7.85
CA VAL A 433 -19.37 26.13 7.52
C VAL A 433 -20.43 25.93 6.43
N GLU A 434 -20.08 25.28 5.33
CA GLU A 434 -21.09 24.82 4.37
C GLU A 434 -21.91 23.66 5.01
N PRO A 435 -23.25 23.74 5.01
CA PRO A 435 -24.07 22.69 5.58
C PRO A 435 -23.91 21.40 4.76
N HIS A 436 -23.38 20.36 5.38
CA HIS A 436 -23.36 19.00 4.86
C HIS A 436 -23.68 18.02 5.99
N ILE A 437 -24.35 16.93 5.65
CA ILE A 437 -24.68 15.90 6.64
C ILE A 437 -23.38 15.20 7.09
N VAL A 438 -23.10 15.28 8.39
CA VAL A 438 -21.96 14.61 8.99
C VAL A 438 -22.42 13.23 9.51
N PRO A 439 -21.83 12.14 9.04
CA PRO A 439 -22.24 10.79 9.46
C PRO A 439 -21.99 10.56 10.96
N MET A 440 -22.74 9.64 11.54
CA MET A 440 -22.48 9.10 12.89
C MET A 440 -21.21 8.23 12.86
N ILE A 441 -20.66 7.91 14.04
CA ILE A 441 -19.41 7.13 14.14
C ILE A 441 -19.56 5.76 13.46
N TYR A 442 -20.69 5.05 13.64
CA TYR A 442 -20.91 3.76 13.02
C TYR A 442 -20.93 3.85 11.48
N GLU A 443 -21.54 4.88 10.91
CA GLU A 443 -21.53 5.08 9.45
C GLU A 443 -20.10 5.31 8.92
N GLY A 444 -19.28 6.03 9.71
CA GLY A 444 -17.86 6.21 9.40
C GLY A 444 -17.10 4.87 9.42
N LEU A 445 -17.37 4.01 10.41
CA LEU A 445 -16.78 2.68 10.49
C LEU A 445 -17.20 1.79 9.33
N GLN A 446 -18.48 1.82 8.92
CA GLN A 446 -18.98 1.04 7.79
C GLN A 446 -18.43 1.52 6.43
N LYS A 447 -18.13 2.81 6.31
CA LYS A 447 -17.49 3.39 5.11
C LYS A 447 -15.98 3.20 5.06
N ALA A 448 -15.38 2.61 6.09
CA ALA A 448 -13.93 2.33 6.09
C ALA A 448 -13.56 1.42 4.91
N PRO A 449 -12.45 1.69 4.20
CA PRO A 449 -12.07 0.94 3.00
C PRO A 449 -11.66 -0.51 3.30
N VAL A 450 -11.46 -0.85 4.59
CA VAL A 450 -11.05 -2.17 5.05
C VAL A 450 -12.10 -2.71 6.02
N ARG A 451 -12.55 -3.93 5.80
CA ARG A 451 -13.33 -4.68 6.79
C ARG A 451 -12.36 -5.22 7.84
N PHE A 452 -12.66 -5.01 9.12
CA PHE A 452 -11.75 -5.41 10.19
C PHE A 452 -12.47 -5.96 11.42
N LYS A 453 -11.75 -6.82 12.14
CA LYS A 453 -12.11 -7.29 13.48
C LYS A 453 -10.85 -7.29 14.34
N ILE A 454 -10.92 -6.61 15.48
CA ILE A 454 -9.85 -6.49 16.46
C ILE A 454 -10.39 -7.04 17.78
N ASP A 455 -9.73 -8.08 18.32
CA ASP A 455 -10.24 -8.78 19.50
C ASP A 455 -10.06 -7.93 20.76
N THR A 456 -8.89 -7.27 20.90
CA THR A 456 -8.61 -6.35 22.00
C THR A 456 -7.98 -5.07 21.46
N ALA A 457 -8.42 -3.91 21.96
CA ALA A 457 -7.78 -2.65 21.61
C ALA A 457 -7.68 -1.75 22.85
N SER A 458 -6.55 -1.05 22.98
CA SER A 458 -6.33 -0.07 24.05
C SER A 458 -5.61 1.17 23.54
N VAL A 459 -5.94 2.29 24.19
CA VAL A 459 -5.25 3.56 24.03
C VAL A 459 -4.78 3.99 25.42
N ALA A 460 -3.52 4.32 25.56
CA ALA A 460 -2.94 4.78 26.82
C ALA A 460 -2.25 6.12 26.67
N ASN A 461 -2.33 6.96 27.73
CA ASN A 461 -1.76 8.28 27.78
C ASN A 461 -2.21 9.15 26.58
N PHE A 462 -3.53 9.30 26.45
CA PHE A 462 -4.14 10.11 25.41
C PHE A 462 -4.52 11.49 25.94
N SER A 463 -4.08 12.54 25.27
CA SER A 463 -4.45 13.92 25.57
C SER A 463 -5.09 14.59 24.37
N VAL A 464 -6.15 15.37 24.62
CA VAL A 464 -6.85 16.18 23.64
C VAL A 464 -6.81 17.64 24.06
N VAL A 465 -6.43 18.49 23.12
CA VAL A 465 -6.50 19.96 23.28
C VAL A 465 -7.40 20.51 22.18
N TYR A 466 -8.61 20.91 22.56
CA TYR A 466 -9.55 21.60 21.69
C TYR A 466 -9.42 23.11 21.86
N GLU A 467 -9.21 23.79 20.75
CA GLU A 467 -9.17 25.27 20.72
C GLU A 467 -10.25 25.80 19.77
N GLU A 468 -10.85 26.92 20.12
CA GLU A 468 -11.89 27.53 19.31
C GLU A 468 -11.68 29.05 19.20
N LEU A 469 -11.68 29.55 17.95
CA LEU A 469 -11.63 30.99 17.67
C LEU A 469 -13.07 31.51 17.52
N PRO A 470 -13.50 32.47 18.35
CA PRO A 470 -14.89 32.97 18.34
C PRO A 470 -15.22 33.77 17.06
N VAL A 471 -16.51 33.80 16.70
CA VAL A 471 -17.03 34.56 15.54
C VAL A 471 -16.79 36.07 15.70
N LYS A 472 -17.01 36.59 16.91
CA LYS A 472 -16.78 37.98 17.29
C LYS A 472 -15.74 38.02 18.39
N GLY A 473 -14.70 38.75 18.22
CA GLY A 473 -13.67 38.90 19.23
C GLY A 473 -12.45 39.56 18.65
N ASP A 474 -11.68 40.07 19.56
CA ASP A 474 -10.52 40.91 19.43
C ASP A 474 -9.58 40.49 18.26
N LYS A 475 -8.91 41.48 17.70
CA LYS A 475 -7.84 41.35 16.72
C LYS A 475 -6.67 40.46 17.22
N LEU A 476 -6.57 40.24 18.53
CA LEU A 476 -5.55 39.41 19.21
C LEU A 476 -5.89 37.94 19.34
N GLY A 477 -7.08 37.48 18.89
CA GLY A 477 -7.38 36.05 18.71
C GLY A 477 -7.26 35.22 19.99
N LYS A 478 -7.84 35.65 21.11
CA LYS A 478 -7.92 34.82 22.32
C LYS A 478 -8.74 33.57 22.00
N LEU A 479 -8.08 32.42 22.07
CA LEU A 479 -8.69 31.09 21.81
C LEU A 479 -9.39 30.60 23.08
N GLY A 480 -10.61 30.10 22.94
CA GLY A 480 -11.19 29.25 23.96
C GLY A 480 -10.51 27.90 23.95
N LYS A 481 -10.11 27.40 25.13
CA LYS A 481 -9.36 26.13 25.24
C LYS A 481 -10.07 25.18 26.20
N LEU A 482 -10.29 23.95 25.75
CA LEU A 482 -10.78 22.82 26.54
C LEU A 482 -9.80 21.67 26.34
N TYR A 483 -9.41 21.00 27.41
CA TYR A 483 -8.48 19.87 27.26
C TYR A 483 -8.82 18.73 28.21
N PHE A 484 -8.43 17.53 27.74
CA PHE A 484 -8.49 16.29 28.46
C PHE A 484 -7.08 15.71 28.48
N THR A 485 -6.63 15.22 29.64
CA THR A 485 -5.28 14.68 29.81
C THR A 485 -5.33 13.28 30.43
N ASP A 486 -4.23 12.56 30.26
CA ASP A 486 -3.99 11.27 30.91
C ASP A 486 -5.11 10.25 30.66
N MET A 487 -5.78 10.36 29.51
CA MET A 487 -6.87 9.46 29.17
C MET A 487 -6.35 8.07 28.83
N ASN A 488 -7.04 7.07 29.34
CA ASN A 488 -6.85 5.68 28.93
C ASN A 488 -8.19 5.13 28.43
N GLY A 489 -8.14 4.24 27.47
CA GLY A 489 -9.32 3.62 26.89
C GLY A 489 -9.09 2.16 26.55
N GLN A 490 -10.09 1.32 26.83
CA GLN A 490 -10.12 -0.07 26.46
C GLN A 490 -11.37 -0.37 25.63
N PHE A 491 -11.16 -0.92 24.45
CA PHE A 491 -12.22 -1.30 23.53
C PHE A 491 -12.45 -2.81 23.59
N SER A 492 -13.71 -3.20 23.58
CA SER A 492 -14.14 -4.57 23.32
C SER A 492 -15.07 -4.62 22.09
N GLY A 493 -14.93 -5.67 21.28
CA GLY A 493 -15.72 -5.84 20.07
C GLY A 493 -15.43 -4.83 18.97
N LEU A 494 -14.21 -4.32 18.86
CA LEU A 494 -13.84 -3.30 17.87
C LEU A 494 -13.84 -3.89 16.45
N THR A 495 -14.91 -3.63 15.70
CA THR A 495 -15.13 -4.19 14.36
C THR A 495 -16.09 -3.33 13.53
N ASN A 496 -15.99 -3.42 12.20
CA ASN A 496 -17.01 -2.94 11.27
C ASN A 496 -17.72 -4.10 10.53
N ILE A 497 -17.55 -5.32 11.03
CA ILE A 497 -18.19 -6.53 10.49
C ILE A 497 -19.38 -6.87 11.38
N VAL A 498 -20.58 -6.78 10.83
CA VAL A 498 -21.81 -7.20 11.53
C VAL A 498 -21.83 -8.72 11.58
N SER A 499 -21.85 -9.29 12.78
CA SER A 499 -21.91 -10.75 12.99
C SER A 499 -23.24 -11.20 13.59
N TYR A 500 -23.91 -10.34 14.35
CA TYR A 500 -25.21 -10.59 14.96
C TYR A 500 -25.95 -9.27 15.20
N PRO A 501 -27.30 -9.28 15.35
CA PRO A 501 -28.07 -8.08 15.65
C PRO A 501 -27.66 -7.46 17.00
N GLU A 502 -27.82 -6.15 17.13
CA GLU A 502 -27.48 -5.39 18.37
C GLU A 502 -26.02 -5.53 18.80
N GLN A 503 -25.11 -5.69 17.84
CA GLN A 503 -23.68 -5.73 18.13
C GLN A 503 -23.16 -4.33 18.44
N PHE A 504 -22.45 -4.18 19.58
CA PHE A 504 -21.84 -2.92 20.00
C PHE A 504 -20.32 -3.07 20.18
N ILE A 505 -19.63 -1.99 19.84
CA ILE A 505 -18.28 -1.72 20.31
C ILE A 505 -18.42 -1.02 21.66
N THR A 506 -17.79 -1.55 22.70
CA THR A 506 -17.79 -0.91 24.02
C THR A 506 -16.43 -0.30 24.29
N LEU A 507 -16.40 0.99 24.64
CA LEU A 507 -15.25 1.71 25.11
C LEU A 507 -15.41 2.03 26.60
N HIS A 508 -14.49 1.57 27.42
CA HIS A 508 -14.29 2.05 28.77
C HIS A 508 -13.13 3.02 28.80
N ALA A 509 -13.35 4.22 29.30
CA ALA A 509 -12.34 5.28 29.32
C ALA A 509 -12.30 5.97 30.67
N ASP A 510 -11.13 6.42 31.06
CA ASP A 510 -10.88 7.31 32.20
C ASP A 510 -9.90 8.44 31.81
N GLY A 511 -9.82 9.49 32.59
CA GLY A 511 -8.92 10.60 32.34
C GLY A 511 -9.24 11.83 33.16
N ASN A 512 -8.61 12.97 32.82
CA ASN A 512 -8.78 14.22 33.55
C ASN A 512 -9.32 15.34 32.63
N LEU A 513 -10.42 15.96 33.01
CA LEU A 513 -10.94 17.20 32.39
C LEU A 513 -10.25 18.39 33.00
N MET A 514 -9.72 19.30 32.17
CA MET A 514 -9.03 20.53 32.59
C MET A 514 -7.90 20.26 33.60
N GLY A 515 -7.23 19.09 33.47
CA GLY A 515 -6.08 18.66 34.26
C GLY A 515 -6.39 18.23 35.71
N SER A 516 -7.63 18.38 36.21
CA SER A 516 -7.96 18.09 37.62
C SER A 516 -9.27 17.32 37.82
N GLY A 517 -10.21 17.40 36.86
CA GLY A 517 -11.49 16.73 36.97
C GLY A 517 -11.40 15.29 36.50
N HIS A 518 -11.13 14.35 37.41
CA HIS A 518 -11.10 12.93 37.04
C HIS A 518 -12.48 12.45 36.57
N PHE A 519 -12.52 11.78 35.43
CA PHE A 519 -13.76 11.23 34.89
C PHE A 519 -13.58 9.77 34.44
N THR A 520 -14.70 9.04 34.45
CA THR A 520 -14.84 7.73 33.84
C THR A 520 -16.00 7.75 32.86
N ALA A 521 -15.89 6.99 31.78
CA ALA A 521 -16.93 6.90 30.77
C ALA A 521 -17.02 5.47 30.19
N THR A 522 -18.26 5.04 29.93
CA THR A 522 -18.55 3.85 29.14
C THR A 522 -19.37 4.25 27.94
N TRP A 523 -18.82 4.02 26.76
CA TRP A 523 -19.47 4.34 25.51
C TRP A 523 -19.73 3.08 24.69
N GLN A 524 -20.99 2.84 24.33
CA GLN A 524 -21.42 1.75 23.47
C GLN A 524 -21.83 2.29 22.10
N LEU A 525 -21.11 1.87 21.06
CA LEU A 525 -21.30 2.29 19.68
C LEU A 525 -21.83 1.12 18.85
N PRO A 526 -22.90 1.27 18.06
CA PRO A 526 -23.43 0.20 17.24
C PRO A 526 -22.50 -0.16 16.10
N VAL A 527 -22.45 -1.43 15.75
CA VAL A 527 -21.80 -1.94 14.55
C VAL A 527 -22.82 -2.11 13.42
N ASP A 528 -24.09 -2.29 13.75
CA ASP A 528 -25.20 -2.49 12.83
C ASP A 528 -26.00 -1.20 12.61
N SER A 529 -26.22 -0.81 11.34
CA SER A 529 -26.99 0.37 10.95
C SER A 529 -28.47 0.31 11.33
N LEU A 530 -29.03 -0.88 11.58
CA LEU A 530 -30.40 -1.05 12.05
C LEU A 530 -30.60 -0.45 13.44
N TYR A 531 -29.54 -0.34 14.23
CA TYR A 531 -29.54 0.16 15.59
C TYR A 531 -28.80 1.50 15.72
N ASP A 532 -29.00 2.40 14.81
CA ASP A 532 -28.46 3.77 14.78
C ASP A 532 -28.60 4.49 16.15
N ARG A 533 -27.97 3.93 17.19
CA ARG A 533 -28.11 4.33 18.58
C ARG A 533 -26.83 4.11 19.34
N PHE A 534 -26.34 5.13 20.01
CA PHE A 534 -25.25 4.98 20.98
C PHE A 534 -25.74 5.22 22.41
N LEU A 535 -25.06 4.57 23.37
CA LEU A 535 -25.25 4.79 24.80
C LEU A 535 -23.94 5.32 25.37
N LEU A 536 -24.03 6.33 26.24
CA LEU A 536 -22.88 6.90 26.94
C LEU A 536 -23.24 7.17 28.40
N ASP A 537 -22.54 6.48 29.28
CA ASP A 537 -22.55 6.71 30.72
C ASP A 537 -21.24 7.37 31.11
N ALA A 538 -21.31 8.49 31.84
CA ALA A 538 -20.11 9.15 32.31
C ALA A 538 -20.27 9.70 33.72
N ARG A 539 -19.18 9.69 34.48
CA ARG A 539 -19.07 10.27 35.82
C ARG A 539 -17.84 11.17 35.87
N LEU A 540 -17.98 12.34 36.48
CA LEU A 540 -16.91 13.24 36.84
C LEU A 540 -16.89 13.39 38.36
N ASP A 541 -15.76 13.03 38.98
CA ASP A 541 -15.66 12.96 40.45
C ASP A 541 -15.73 14.35 41.07
N SER A 542 -14.85 15.27 40.68
CA SER A 542 -14.88 16.65 41.14
C SER A 542 -14.21 17.57 40.13
N LEU A 543 -14.65 18.86 40.09
CA LEU A 543 -14.06 19.86 39.22
C LEU A 543 -14.20 21.26 39.87
N ASP A 544 -13.09 21.98 39.93
CA ASP A 544 -13.14 23.43 40.14
C ASP A 544 -13.66 24.09 38.85
N LEU A 545 -14.87 24.65 38.92
CA LEU A 545 -15.53 25.28 37.77
C LEU A 545 -14.80 26.52 37.24
N LEU A 546 -13.84 27.09 38.03
CA LEU A 546 -12.97 28.20 37.57
C LEU A 546 -12.06 27.73 36.41
N SER A 547 -11.67 26.46 36.37
CA SER A 547 -10.84 25.91 35.31
C SER A 547 -11.52 26.05 33.93
N LEU A 548 -12.84 26.01 33.86
CA LEU A 548 -13.61 26.18 32.63
C LEU A 548 -13.53 27.62 32.06
N ASN A 549 -12.94 28.57 32.78
CA ASN A 549 -12.77 29.93 32.26
C ASN A 549 -11.83 30.01 31.07
N GLU A 550 -10.95 29.03 30.88
CA GLU A 550 -10.12 28.95 29.66
C GLU A 550 -10.95 28.81 28.39
N ILE A 551 -12.10 28.12 28.45
CA ILE A 551 -13.02 27.99 27.31
C ILE A 551 -14.14 29.05 27.36
N ILE A 552 -14.64 29.41 28.56
CA ILE A 552 -15.80 30.26 28.71
C ILE A 552 -15.47 31.72 28.36
N LYS A 553 -14.42 32.32 28.96
CA LYS A 553 -14.07 33.73 28.77
C LYS A 553 -13.86 34.14 27.30
N PRO A 554 -13.13 33.40 26.50
CA PRO A 554 -12.95 33.77 25.09
C PRO A 554 -14.21 33.62 24.24
N LEU A 555 -15.07 32.64 24.56
CA LEU A 555 -16.25 32.33 23.76
C LEU A 555 -17.53 33.00 24.23
N ALA A 556 -17.59 33.39 25.51
CA ALA A 556 -18.75 34.03 26.12
C ALA A 556 -18.39 35.32 26.84
N PRO A 557 -19.32 36.29 26.93
CA PRO A 557 -19.14 37.48 27.78
C PRO A 557 -19.40 37.15 29.26
N ALA A 558 -18.82 36.08 29.78
CA ALA A 558 -19.05 35.55 31.12
C ALA A 558 -17.79 34.92 31.71
N GLU A 559 -17.71 34.91 33.04
CA GLU A 559 -16.64 34.32 33.82
C GLU A 559 -17.23 33.62 35.05
N VAL A 560 -16.81 32.41 35.32
CA VAL A 560 -17.07 31.76 36.60
C VAL A 560 -16.13 32.36 37.65
N THR A 561 -16.67 32.94 38.71
CA THR A 561 -15.89 33.55 39.78
C THR A 561 -15.77 32.69 41.03
N SER A 562 -16.62 31.70 41.17
CA SER A 562 -16.51 30.62 42.15
C SER A 562 -17.41 29.48 41.73
N GLY A 563 -17.13 28.27 42.21
CA GLY A 563 -17.98 27.09 42.00
C GLY A 563 -17.19 25.82 42.02
N TRP A 564 -17.79 24.81 42.60
CA TRP A 564 -17.20 23.48 42.69
C TRP A 564 -18.27 22.41 42.30
N ALA A 565 -18.00 21.62 41.31
CA ALA A 565 -18.83 20.47 40.95
C ALA A 565 -18.28 19.17 41.60
N GLN A 566 -19.17 18.27 41.96
CA GLN A 566 -18.79 17.01 42.60
C GLN A 566 -19.80 15.91 42.23
N ASP A 567 -19.29 14.70 41.94
CA ASP A 567 -20.11 13.55 41.58
C ASP A 567 -21.12 13.81 40.43
N VAL A 568 -20.66 14.46 39.39
CA VAL A 568 -21.48 14.69 38.18
C VAL A 568 -21.68 13.37 37.42
N VAL A 569 -22.94 13.03 37.19
CA VAL A 569 -23.27 11.80 36.43
C VAL A 569 -24.21 12.16 35.30
N PHE A 570 -23.94 11.64 34.12
CA PHE A 570 -24.88 11.73 33.03
C PHE A 570 -24.97 10.42 32.24
N HIS A 571 -26.16 10.18 31.75
CA HIS A 571 -26.48 9.08 30.83
C HIS A 571 -27.08 9.66 29.55
N MET A 572 -26.57 9.26 28.41
CA MET A 572 -27.07 9.63 27.08
C MET A 572 -27.47 8.39 26.33
N ASP A 573 -28.66 8.45 25.73
CA ASP A 573 -29.23 7.47 24.84
C ASP A 573 -29.63 8.20 23.56
N ALA A 574 -28.88 8.00 22.47
CA ALA A 574 -28.97 8.87 21.32
C ALA A 574 -28.90 8.10 19.99
N SER A 575 -29.73 8.56 19.05
CA SER A 575 -29.78 8.08 17.67
C SER A 575 -29.33 9.17 16.68
N SER A 576 -29.31 8.87 15.39
CA SER A 576 -29.04 9.85 14.33
C SER A 576 -30.06 10.98 14.27
N ARG A 577 -31.24 10.85 14.89
CA ARG A 577 -32.31 11.84 14.84
C ARG A 577 -32.46 12.63 16.14
N LYS A 578 -32.44 11.95 17.27
CA LYS A 578 -32.66 12.54 18.58
C LYS A 578 -31.98 11.73 19.68
N GLY A 579 -31.70 12.38 20.80
CA GLY A 579 -31.15 11.73 21.97
C GLY A 579 -31.77 12.22 23.25
N ARG A 580 -31.80 11.38 24.28
CA ARG A 580 -32.23 11.67 25.63
C ARG A 580 -31.01 11.75 26.54
N ILE A 581 -30.91 12.82 27.31
CA ILE A 581 -29.91 12.98 28.37
C ILE A 581 -30.57 13.04 29.73
N ARG A 582 -30.02 12.24 30.66
CA ARG A 582 -30.28 12.38 32.09
C ARG A 582 -29.02 12.89 32.74
N LEU A 583 -29.13 13.98 33.52
CA LEU A 583 -28.00 14.65 34.16
C LEU A 583 -28.26 14.88 35.63
N ASP A 584 -27.36 14.39 36.47
CA ASP A 584 -27.20 14.72 37.86
C ASP A 584 -25.96 15.62 37.95
N PHE A 585 -26.16 16.91 38.26
CA PHE A 585 -25.08 17.90 38.36
C PHE A 585 -25.10 18.57 39.74
N PRO A 586 -24.52 17.94 40.76
CA PRO A 586 -24.33 18.55 42.06
C PRO A 586 -23.19 19.56 42.00
N TYR A 587 -23.44 20.75 42.52
CA TYR A 587 -22.43 21.80 42.61
C TYR A 587 -22.69 22.71 43.84
N ARG A 588 -21.65 23.46 44.27
CA ARG A 588 -21.67 24.35 45.39
C ARG A 588 -21.03 25.69 45.05
N LYS A 589 -21.55 26.78 45.64
CA LYS A 589 -21.02 28.14 45.59
C LYS A 589 -20.78 28.65 44.16
N LEU A 590 -21.64 28.30 43.21
CA LEU A 590 -21.52 28.76 41.83
C LEU A 590 -21.83 30.25 41.74
N LYS A 591 -20.88 31.03 41.22
CA LYS A 591 -21.08 32.45 40.90
C LYS A 591 -20.50 32.76 39.53
N VAL A 592 -21.25 33.58 38.77
CA VAL A 592 -20.88 33.96 37.41
C VAL A 592 -20.88 35.48 37.29
N ALA A 593 -19.81 36.05 36.79
CA ALA A 593 -19.71 37.47 36.44
C ALA A 593 -19.94 37.65 34.92
N LEU A 594 -20.65 38.74 34.58
CA LEU A 594 -20.77 39.16 33.19
C LEU A 594 -19.65 40.13 32.84
N LEU A 595 -19.09 39.95 31.68
CA LEU A 595 -17.98 40.71 31.18
C LEU A 595 -18.44 41.77 30.17
N LYS A 596 -17.80 42.94 30.19
CA LYS A 596 -17.93 43.98 29.19
C LYS A 596 -16.55 44.28 28.62
N GLU A 597 -16.48 44.30 27.33
CA GLU A 597 -15.30 44.77 26.61
C GLU A 597 -15.34 46.30 26.53
N LYS A 598 -14.31 46.98 27.04
CA LYS A 598 -14.11 48.40 26.92
C LYS A 598 -12.63 48.66 26.62
N ASP A 599 -12.36 49.35 25.51
CA ASP A 599 -11.01 49.76 25.07
C ASP A 599 -9.98 48.56 24.96
N GLY A 600 -10.46 47.36 24.58
CA GLY A 600 -9.64 46.15 24.49
C GLY A 600 -9.40 45.43 25.82
N GLU A 601 -9.87 45.96 26.93
CA GLU A 601 -9.85 45.30 28.24
C GLU A 601 -11.23 44.74 28.63
N THR A 602 -11.24 43.60 29.23
CA THR A 602 -12.46 42.89 29.67
C THR A 602 -12.71 43.23 31.15
N THR A 603 -13.75 43.98 31.43
CA THR A 603 -14.13 44.38 32.79
C THR A 603 -15.47 43.77 33.22
N GLN A 604 -15.65 43.53 34.52
CA GLN A 604 -16.91 42.98 35.06
C GLN A 604 -18.02 44.05 35.09
N LYS A 605 -19.21 43.65 34.61
CA LYS A 605 -20.44 44.46 34.75
C LYS A 605 -21.08 44.19 36.10
N GLY A 606 -20.67 44.91 37.14
CA GLY A 606 -21.06 44.66 38.53
C GLY A 606 -22.55 44.53 38.79
N PHE A 607 -23.40 45.42 38.24
CA PHE A 607 -24.86 45.35 38.42
C PHE A 607 -25.47 44.11 37.70
N LEU A 608 -25.08 43.89 36.44
CA LEU A 608 -25.58 42.72 35.66
C LEU A 608 -25.07 41.40 36.21
N SER A 609 -23.87 41.34 36.77
CA SER A 609 -23.33 40.17 37.44
C SER A 609 -24.09 39.82 38.71
N ARG A 610 -24.49 40.85 39.52
CA ARG A 610 -25.36 40.62 40.67
C ARG A 610 -26.72 40.07 40.25
N LEU A 611 -27.29 40.59 39.18
CA LEU A 611 -28.57 40.13 38.65
C LEU A 611 -28.49 38.71 38.08
N ALA A 612 -27.40 38.39 37.41
CA ALA A 612 -27.15 37.02 36.93
C ALA A 612 -27.09 36.00 38.08
N ASN A 613 -26.39 36.35 39.15
CA ASN A 613 -26.30 35.49 40.34
C ASN A 613 -27.62 35.41 41.17
N LEU A 614 -28.55 36.34 40.97
CA LEU A 614 -29.90 36.23 41.53
C LEU A 614 -30.78 35.21 40.82
N VAL A 615 -30.50 34.97 39.54
CA VAL A 615 -31.26 34.01 38.71
C VAL A 615 -30.62 32.63 38.73
N LEU A 616 -29.28 32.58 38.78
CA LEU A 616 -28.54 31.34 38.90
C LEU A 616 -28.57 30.86 40.34
N ARG A 617 -28.85 29.59 40.56
CA ARG A 617 -28.78 29.01 41.89
C ARG A 617 -27.33 28.73 42.29
N ASP A 618 -26.97 29.17 43.50
CA ASP A 618 -25.61 29.02 44.03
C ASP A 618 -25.25 27.56 44.27
N ASN A 619 -26.24 26.69 44.49
CA ASN A 619 -26.03 25.31 44.86
C ASN A 619 -27.08 24.38 44.20
N ASN A 620 -26.66 23.14 43.97
CA ASN A 620 -27.53 22.02 43.62
C ASN A 620 -27.04 20.76 44.37
N PRO A 621 -27.77 20.26 45.39
CA PRO A 621 -29.08 20.73 45.89
C PRO A 621 -29.03 22.13 46.52
N ALA A 622 -30.17 22.76 46.61
CA ALA A 622 -30.26 24.15 47.09
C ALA A 622 -29.68 24.35 48.51
N HIS A 623 -29.80 23.36 49.35
CA HIS A 623 -29.31 23.34 50.76
C HIS A 623 -28.39 22.10 50.92
N PRO A 624 -27.12 22.16 50.47
CA PRO A 624 -26.24 21.00 50.50
C PRO A 624 -25.90 20.52 51.93
N GLU A 625 -26.13 21.34 52.93
CA GLU A 625 -25.99 21.04 54.38
C GLU A 625 -27.11 20.16 54.93
N ARG A 626 -28.27 20.08 54.24
CA ARG A 626 -29.43 19.34 54.69
C ARG A 626 -29.56 18.02 53.98
N LYS A 627 -29.71 16.93 54.74
CA LYS A 627 -29.86 15.56 54.20
C LYS A 627 -31.10 15.34 53.34
N ASP A 628 -32.16 16.12 53.58
CA ASP A 628 -33.45 16.07 52.87
C ASP A 628 -33.50 16.93 51.62
N SER A 629 -32.46 17.76 51.37
CA SER A 629 -32.40 18.60 50.19
C SER A 629 -32.22 17.78 48.92
N LYS A 630 -33.23 17.84 48.04
CA LYS A 630 -33.24 17.08 46.81
C LYS A 630 -32.38 17.68 45.71
N LEU A 631 -31.58 16.83 45.09
CA LEU A 631 -30.85 17.19 43.89
C LEU A 631 -31.80 17.50 42.74
N ARG A 632 -31.59 18.57 42.01
CA ARG A 632 -32.27 18.85 40.77
C ARG A 632 -31.64 17.99 39.68
N LYS A 633 -32.42 17.02 39.21
CA LYS A 633 -32.08 16.12 38.13
C LYS A 633 -32.71 16.64 36.85
N VAL A 634 -31.99 16.54 35.77
CA VAL A 634 -32.43 16.92 34.42
C VAL A 634 -32.66 15.68 33.60
N ASP A 635 -33.79 15.64 32.91
CA ASP A 635 -34.14 14.58 31.94
C ASP A 635 -34.78 15.27 30.73
N MET A 636 -34.10 15.28 29.60
CA MET A 636 -34.58 15.99 28.42
C MET A 636 -34.23 15.27 27.12
N GLU A 637 -35.05 15.51 26.11
CA GLU A 637 -34.82 15.05 24.74
C GLU A 637 -34.32 16.21 23.88
N ILE A 638 -33.30 15.94 23.08
CA ILE A 638 -32.67 16.90 22.17
C ILE A 638 -32.71 16.34 20.75
N VAL A 639 -33.17 17.15 19.80
CA VAL A 639 -33.11 16.82 18.37
C VAL A 639 -31.69 17.07 17.89
N ARG A 640 -31.12 16.12 17.19
CA ARG A 640 -29.77 16.24 16.59
C ARG A 640 -29.77 17.25 15.46
N ASP A 641 -28.77 18.08 15.43
CA ASP A 641 -28.38 18.83 14.23
C ASP A 641 -27.47 17.93 13.37
N PRO A 642 -27.92 17.44 12.19
CA PRO A 642 -27.19 16.50 11.38
C PRO A 642 -25.94 17.08 10.70
N TYR A 643 -25.78 18.41 10.72
CA TYR A 643 -24.64 19.12 10.15
C TYR A 643 -23.43 19.18 11.06
N HIS A 644 -23.47 18.48 12.19
CA HIS A 644 -22.44 18.44 13.19
C HIS A 644 -21.99 17.02 13.52
N SER A 645 -20.71 16.88 13.94
CA SER A 645 -20.13 15.59 14.33
C SER A 645 -20.79 15.00 15.56
N THR A 646 -20.60 13.70 15.81
CA THR A 646 -21.09 13.01 17.00
C THR A 646 -20.57 13.68 18.29
N PHE A 647 -19.31 14.12 18.33
CA PHE A 647 -18.79 14.85 19.51
C PHE A 647 -19.50 16.18 19.74
N ASN A 648 -19.81 16.90 18.67
CA ASN A 648 -20.61 18.12 18.81
C ASN A 648 -22.04 17.79 19.28
N TYR A 649 -22.61 16.66 18.86
CA TYR A 649 -23.91 16.21 19.30
C TYR A 649 -23.94 15.89 20.80
N LEU A 650 -22.88 15.27 21.36
CA LEU A 650 -22.75 15.12 22.82
C LEU A 650 -22.83 16.48 23.52
N TRP A 651 -22.15 17.49 22.99
CA TRP A 651 -22.19 18.84 23.52
C TRP A 651 -23.58 19.51 23.36
N GLN A 652 -24.27 19.27 22.23
CA GLN A 652 -25.65 19.75 22.02
C GLN A 652 -26.62 19.17 23.05
N MET A 653 -26.40 17.96 23.52
CA MET A 653 -27.19 17.35 24.59
C MET A 653 -26.79 17.84 25.97
N LEU A 654 -25.51 17.88 26.28
CA LEU A 654 -24.99 18.24 27.62
C LEU A 654 -25.24 19.71 27.98
N ARG A 655 -25.02 20.61 27.02
CA ARG A 655 -25.10 22.05 27.24
C ARG A 655 -26.47 22.53 27.75
N PRO A 656 -27.61 22.23 27.12
CA PRO A 656 -28.92 22.65 27.62
C PRO A 656 -29.27 21.96 28.95
N ALA A 657 -28.80 20.75 29.19
CA ALA A 657 -29.01 20.04 30.44
C ALA A 657 -28.26 20.73 31.61
N LEU A 658 -27.01 21.17 31.37
CA LEU A 658 -26.28 21.99 32.36
C LEU A 658 -27.00 23.30 32.68
N VAL A 659 -27.48 24.03 31.65
CA VAL A 659 -28.23 25.30 31.85
C VAL A 659 -29.50 25.10 32.65
N GLU A 660 -30.27 24.03 32.36
CA GLU A 660 -31.45 23.68 33.13
C GLU A 660 -31.12 23.35 34.59
N SER A 661 -30.01 22.61 34.80
CA SER A 661 -29.56 22.24 36.14
C SER A 661 -29.17 23.45 37.00
N VAL A 662 -28.55 24.50 36.42
CA VAL A 662 -28.18 25.71 37.17
C VAL A 662 -29.35 26.66 37.46
N GLY A 663 -30.57 26.31 37.02
CA GLY A 663 -31.78 26.94 37.51
C GLY A 663 -32.29 28.13 36.70
N VAL A 664 -31.94 28.21 35.45
CA VAL A 664 -32.59 29.18 34.54
C VAL A 664 -33.89 28.58 34.02
N SER A 665 -34.88 28.43 34.89
CA SER A 665 -36.20 27.90 34.53
C SER A 665 -36.95 28.81 33.55
N LYS A 666 -37.88 28.25 32.74
CA LYS A 666 -38.72 29.03 31.82
C LYS A 666 -39.48 30.13 32.53
N LYS A 667 -40.00 29.91 33.77
CA LYS A 667 -40.74 30.91 34.59
C LYS A 667 -39.83 32.04 35.07
N GLU A 668 -38.61 31.75 35.46
CA GLU A 668 -37.59 32.73 35.86
C GLU A 668 -36.99 33.47 34.65
N GLN A 669 -36.96 32.78 33.47
CA GLN A 669 -36.63 33.44 32.21
C GLN A 669 -37.60 34.54 31.82
N ASP A 670 -38.88 34.37 32.03
CA ASP A 670 -39.90 35.38 31.71
C ASP A 670 -39.84 36.60 32.64
N ALA A 671 -39.47 36.41 33.90
CA ALA A 671 -39.21 37.51 34.85
C ALA A 671 -37.90 38.23 34.53
N ALA A 672 -36.87 37.53 34.04
CA ALA A 672 -35.57 38.05 33.66
C ALA A 672 -35.54 38.63 32.22
N LEU A 673 -36.53 38.31 31.36
CA LEU A 673 -36.72 38.94 30.04
C LEU A 673 -36.99 40.43 30.12
N LYS A 674 -37.39 40.97 31.26
CA LYS A 674 -37.42 42.42 31.54
C LYS A 674 -36.03 43.04 31.67
N VAL A 675 -34.96 42.22 31.79
CA VAL A 675 -33.56 42.64 31.71
C VAL A 675 -32.98 42.15 30.37
N ALA A 676 -33.65 42.59 29.34
CA ALA A 676 -33.69 42.01 27.98
C ALA A 676 -32.40 41.83 27.19
N GLY A 677 -31.26 42.23 27.66
CA GLY A 677 -30.02 42.07 26.90
C GLY A 677 -29.15 40.86 27.31
N PHE A 678 -29.31 40.37 28.54
CA PHE A 678 -28.40 39.38 29.10
C PHE A 678 -28.81 37.95 28.71
N PHE A 679 -30.05 37.56 28.98
CA PHE A 679 -30.50 36.21 28.70
C PHE A 679 -30.56 35.92 27.20
N THR A 680 -30.81 36.94 26.38
CA THR A 680 -30.65 36.79 24.91
C THR A 680 -29.20 36.51 24.54
N LYS A 681 -28.21 37.13 25.21
CA LYS A 681 -26.80 36.82 24.96
C LYS A 681 -26.37 35.48 25.53
N VAL A 682 -26.85 35.11 26.71
CA VAL A 682 -26.65 33.79 27.30
C VAL A 682 -27.34 32.71 26.44
N LYS A 683 -28.61 32.90 26.04
CA LYS A 683 -29.32 32.05 25.12
C LYS A 683 -28.59 31.89 23.78
N ARG A 684 -28.09 33.00 23.21
CA ARG A 684 -27.33 33.00 21.96
C ARG A 684 -25.98 32.28 22.10
N PHE A 685 -25.30 32.49 23.22
CA PHE A 685 -24.05 31.78 23.54
C PHE A 685 -24.29 30.27 23.68
N PHE A 686 -25.35 29.89 24.41
CA PHE A 686 -25.74 28.51 24.56
C PHE A 686 -26.52 27.96 23.36
N GLY A 687 -26.76 28.73 22.26
CA GLY A 687 -27.51 28.33 21.07
C GLY A 687 -28.96 27.98 21.34
N LEU A 688 -29.53 28.53 22.40
CA LEU A 688 -30.93 28.33 22.80
C LEU A 688 -31.87 29.35 22.12
N ASP A 689 -31.35 30.32 21.37
CA ASP A 689 -32.14 31.18 20.50
C ASP A 689 -32.60 30.36 19.30
N LYS A 690 -33.86 29.96 19.28
CA LYS A 690 -34.54 29.63 18.05
C LYS A 690 -34.57 30.89 17.20
N LYS A 691 -33.60 31.15 16.33
CA LYS A 691 -33.88 31.94 15.14
C LYS A 691 -35.04 31.23 14.45
N LYS A 692 -36.17 31.88 14.32
CA LYS A 692 -37.06 31.70 13.22
C LYS A 692 -36.24 32.05 11.97
N ASP A 693 -35.47 31.12 11.47
CA ASP A 693 -34.97 31.23 10.12
C ASP A 693 -36.22 31.21 9.24
N LYS A 694 -36.39 32.31 8.49
CA LYS A 694 -37.22 32.37 7.30
C LYS A 694 -36.67 31.39 6.27
N ARG A 695 -36.82 30.09 6.52
CA ARG A 695 -36.56 28.95 5.64
C ARG A 695 -37.61 27.87 5.82
N GLU A 696 -38.77 28.22 6.35
CA GLU A 696 -39.98 27.45 6.18
C GLU A 696 -40.68 27.97 4.92
N GLU A 697 -40.34 27.42 3.81
CA GLU A 697 -41.14 27.25 2.58
C GLU A 697 -40.20 26.76 1.49
N ILE A 698 -39.61 25.60 1.71
CA ILE A 698 -39.18 24.73 0.62
C ILE A 698 -39.67 23.31 0.97
N ASP A 699 -40.80 22.98 0.34
CA ASP A 699 -41.18 21.65 -0.08
C ASP A 699 -41.75 20.66 0.93
N THR A 700 -43.05 20.85 1.20
CA THR A 700 -43.99 19.73 1.31
C THR A 700 -44.52 19.37 -0.10
N ASN A 701 -43.67 18.89 -0.99
CA ASN A 701 -44.05 18.23 -2.23
C ASN A 701 -43.04 17.14 -2.56
N ASN A 702 -42.98 16.13 -1.72
CA ASN A 702 -42.43 14.85 -2.11
C ASN A 702 -43.57 13.93 -2.53
N LYS A 703 -43.77 13.90 -3.83
CA LYS A 703 -44.55 12.84 -4.50
C LYS A 703 -43.95 11.48 -4.13
N GLU A 704 -44.84 10.60 -3.71
CA GLU A 704 -44.65 9.18 -3.64
C GLU A 704 -43.89 8.66 -4.85
N ILE A 705 -42.75 8.04 -4.59
CA ILE A 705 -42.06 7.22 -5.58
C ILE A 705 -42.54 5.79 -5.34
N GLU A 706 -43.39 5.30 -6.25
CA GLU A 706 -43.74 3.89 -6.35
C GLU A 706 -42.49 3.01 -6.53
N PRO A 707 -42.50 1.81 -5.98
CA PRO A 707 -41.39 0.87 -6.16
C PRO A 707 -41.43 0.28 -7.57
N LEU A 708 -40.36 0.47 -8.33
CA LEU A 708 -40.11 -0.26 -9.56
C LEU A 708 -39.90 -1.74 -9.23
N LYS A 709 -40.78 -2.57 -9.79
CA LYS A 709 -40.66 -4.01 -9.93
C LYS A 709 -39.63 -4.34 -11.00
N GLU A 710 -38.86 -5.40 -10.71
CA GLU A 710 -37.94 -6.25 -11.46
C GLU A 710 -36.48 -5.96 -11.25
#